data_c225e1619feda6dc9926f962b5a6f7f1
#
_entry.id   c225e1619feda6dc9926f962b5a6f7f1
#
_cell.length_a   1.000
_cell.length_b   1.000
_cell.length_c   1.000
_cell.angle_alpha   90.00
_cell.angle_beta   90.00
_cell.angle_gamma   90.00
#
_symmetry.space_group_name_H-M   'P 1'
#
loop_
_entity.id
_entity.type
_entity.pdbx_description
1 polymer ?
#
loop_
_entity_poly.entity_id
_entity_poly.type
_entity_poly.pdbx_seq_one_letter_code
_entity_poly.pdbx_strand_id
1 'polypeptide(L)'
;MNSSSRRLLQAGLGGLCACVMAAAQAVAPRSPPPPTAASIDAVAPHLGRDVAHVQQRVLDAAERPPLPATRVHLRIDYDQPARMLAKAGMATCDAATFANASGTALVAAVTAATVDCINSLFSVSASVGAQVFPEAKMVTIANAMAAGAAAYPGNNSTSMLQLVVYLRAGYYVQWYNPDEVGDYGPALTAAIRPALDGFVANAHFQDVSDSHGAVLAEFVTLIDSAGENAHQIGTIRGILSRYGPSHQSYGYMQAAVNNVFTVLFRGHYLDDFRAAVQTAPDSGLLDTLADFVTSNKAADVGTDREYLLQNAAGELARFLNPGPWYGYPSAFHASVHPKAKAVLDQFALTGAGSGIYVRMAGVIDYYDHVHCSYFGLCSFADDLEEVVLPPANARDCSPTLRVRSQALNAAQLDWVCARVGGEESYFHTQAQTGNVPVADDYNTKLEMVIFHSSTDYETYSGTIFGNDTNNGGIYLEGNPSDPANQPRFLAYEAEWLRPTFDVWNLTHEYIHYLDGRFNWYGGFGDYPLDAPNAAVWFIEGFAEYMSYSYRDLVYGSAVGEAANPDKFTLAQLFDTEYSTDYARTYQWGYLAVRFMFERHRDDISALFGVTRPGTYVPGYGNWLTPLRSSYNAEFRAWVACFAAGNGNTAACGGTSPQVDAIFANGFDGAVPVELPECAQAADGRLDNGCRISGLAAAREVDRVWLTILVPAGKSSLTFTMSGGSGDADIYEKAGGWPDATSHDHASTLPGNDETITVSSPAAGWHYLMLKPKSTSFAGVTVAAAWQ
;
A
#
# COMPACT_ATOMS: atom_id res chain seq x y z
N MET A 1 16.28 -5.04 -34.50
CA MET A 1 17.54 -5.38 -33.83
C MET A 1 17.58 -6.89 -33.67
N ASN A 2 18.70 -7.53 -33.90
CA ASN A 2 18.80 -9.00 -33.86
C ASN A 2 18.68 -9.48 -32.39
N SER A 3 18.07 -10.66 -32.18
CA SER A 3 17.92 -11.32 -30.89
C SER A 3 19.21 -11.42 -30.06
N SER A 4 20.35 -11.53 -30.71
CA SER A 4 21.70 -11.53 -30.10
C SER A 4 22.10 -10.23 -29.38
N SER A 5 21.59 -9.10 -29.81
CA SER A 5 21.88 -7.80 -29.17
C SER A 5 21.03 -7.59 -27.93
N ARG A 6 19.81 -8.15 -27.91
CA ARG A 6 18.95 -8.13 -26.72
C ARG A 6 19.52 -9.00 -25.59
N ARG A 7 20.09 -10.16 -25.90
CA ARG A 7 20.68 -11.09 -24.91
C ARG A 7 21.88 -10.50 -24.18
N LEU A 8 22.72 -9.73 -24.90
CA LEU A 8 23.88 -9.08 -24.30
C LEU A 8 23.50 -7.92 -23.37
N LEU A 9 22.40 -7.20 -23.67
CA LEU A 9 21.88 -6.16 -22.79
C LEU A 9 21.22 -6.75 -21.54
N GLN A 10 20.44 -7.83 -21.68
CA GLN A 10 19.79 -8.47 -20.53
C GLN A 10 20.81 -9.03 -19.52
N ALA A 11 21.88 -9.65 -19.98
CA ALA A 11 22.93 -10.17 -19.10
C ALA A 11 23.77 -9.07 -18.41
N GLY A 12 23.93 -7.91 -19.07
CA GLY A 12 24.66 -6.77 -18.49
C GLY A 12 23.81 -5.92 -17.52
N LEU A 13 22.50 -5.92 -17.69
CA LEU A 13 21.58 -5.09 -16.92
C LEU A 13 21.10 -5.76 -15.62
N GLY A 14 21.06 -7.08 -15.60
CA GLY A 14 20.71 -7.83 -14.36
C GLY A 14 21.67 -7.51 -13.20
N GLY A 15 22.95 -7.27 -13.52
CA GLY A 15 23.95 -6.94 -12.51
C GLY A 15 23.92 -5.46 -12.05
N LEU A 16 23.52 -4.53 -12.92
CA LEU A 16 23.42 -3.09 -12.54
C LEU A 16 22.05 -2.74 -11.93
N CYS A 17 21.01 -3.48 -12.31
CA CYS A 17 19.66 -3.28 -11.77
C CYS A 17 19.58 -3.65 -10.28
N ALA A 18 20.30 -4.68 -9.84
CA ALA A 18 20.34 -5.07 -8.44
C ALA A 18 20.93 -3.98 -7.52
N CYS A 19 21.98 -3.28 -7.99
CA CYS A 19 22.63 -2.25 -7.16
C CYS A 19 21.86 -0.92 -7.07
N VAL A 20 21.01 -0.60 -8.06
CA VAL A 20 20.25 0.66 -8.08
C VAL A 20 18.84 0.48 -7.48
N MET A 21 18.26 -0.70 -7.64
CA MET A 21 16.95 -1.01 -7.02
C MET A 21 17.04 -1.27 -5.51
N ALA A 22 18.18 -1.76 -5.01
CA ALA A 22 18.36 -2.02 -3.58
C ALA A 22 18.27 -0.75 -2.72
N ALA A 23 18.64 0.41 -3.24
CA ALA A 23 18.54 1.67 -2.49
C ALA A 23 17.13 2.29 -2.47
N ALA A 24 16.25 1.87 -3.39
CA ALA A 24 14.87 2.38 -3.48
C ALA A 24 13.82 1.40 -2.90
N GLN A 25 14.24 0.18 -2.55
CA GLN A 25 13.34 -0.87 -2.06
C GLN A 25 13.42 -1.05 -0.54
N ALA A 26 13.70 0.02 0.17
CA ALA A 26 13.93 -0.03 1.61
C ALA A 26 12.76 -0.61 2.43
N VAL A 27 11.57 -0.64 1.90
CA VAL A 27 10.44 -1.40 2.47
C VAL A 27 9.53 -1.79 1.33
N ALA A 28 9.18 -3.06 1.24
CA ALA A 28 8.21 -3.49 0.25
C ALA A 28 6.91 -2.71 0.43
N PRO A 29 6.35 -2.18 -0.65
CA PRO A 29 5.12 -1.44 -0.56
C PRO A 29 4.05 -2.33 0.05
N ARG A 30 3.50 -1.89 1.14
CA ARG A 30 2.29 -2.48 1.67
C ARG A 30 1.13 -2.05 0.81
N SER A 31 0.13 -2.79 0.92
CA SER A 31 -1.09 -2.57 0.19
C SER A 31 -1.47 -1.12 0.15
N PRO A 32 -1.97 -0.73 -0.99
CA PRO A 32 -2.53 0.59 -1.11
C PRO A 32 -3.61 0.78 -0.05
N PRO A 33 -3.83 2.00 0.42
CA PRO A 33 -4.95 2.36 1.25
C PRO A 33 -6.24 1.83 0.63
N PRO A 34 -7.28 1.61 1.44
CA PRO A 34 -8.57 1.24 0.90
C PRO A 34 -8.95 2.24 -0.18
N PRO A 35 -9.33 1.75 -1.35
CA PRO A 35 -9.63 2.63 -2.45
C PRO A 35 -10.78 3.55 -2.07
N THR A 36 -10.57 4.84 -2.19
CA THR A 36 -11.68 5.73 -2.47
C THR A 36 -12.37 5.25 -3.75
N ALA A 37 -13.63 5.54 -3.95
CA ALA A 37 -14.37 5.10 -5.13
C ALA A 37 -13.65 5.39 -6.47
N ALA A 38 -12.62 6.19 -6.46
CA ALA A 38 -11.75 6.58 -7.55
C ALA A 38 -10.53 5.71 -7.79
N SER A 39 -10.19 4.79 -6.94
CA SER A 39 -9.08 3.88 -7.21
C SER A 39 -9.48 2.79 -8.20
N ILE A 40 -9.84 3.25 -9.34
CA ILE A 40 -9.75 2.46 -10.54
C ILE A 40 -8.28 2.33 -10.79
N ASP A 41 -7.78 1.13 -10.59
CA ASP A 41 -6.40 0.76 -10.75
C ASP A 41 -5.45 1.82 -11.26
N ALA A 42 -4.83 2.26 -10.40
CA ALA A 42 -3.49 2.71 -10.14
C ALA A 42 -2.48 2.85 -11.30
N VAL A 43 -2.88 2.90 -12.53
CA VAL A 43 -1.96 3.32 -13.58
C VAL A 43 -1.77 4.83 -13.52
N ALA A 44 -2.78 5.59 -13.18
CA ALA A 44 -2.69 7.03 -13.13
C ALA A 44 -1.93 7.59 -11.93
N PRO A 45 -2.12 7.10 -10.70
CA PRO A 45 -1.24 7.48 -9.60
C PRO A 45 0.24 7.21 -9.88
N HIS A 46 0.55 6.17 -10.65
CA HIS A 46 1.92 5.87 -11.06
C HIS A 46 2.56 6.91 -11.98
N LEU A 47 1.78 7.66 -12.74
CA LEU A 47 2.34 8.70 -13.60
C LEU A 47 3.09 9.79 -12.81
N GLY A 48 2.64 10.08 -11.59
CA GLY A 48 3.31 11.02 -10.70
C GLY A 48 4.64 10.53 -10.16
N ARG A 49 4.70 9.26 -9.87
CA ARG A 49 5.87 8.61 -9.28
C ARG A 49 6.96 8.35 -10.31
N ASP A 50 6.53 7.99 -11.50
CA ASP A 50 7.44 7.73 -12.60
C ASP A 50 8.31 8.92 -12.97
N VAL A 51 7.90 10.14 -12.63
CA VAL A 51 8.74 11.34 -12.81
C VAL A 51 9.98 11.26 -11.94
N ALA A 52 9.87 10.86 -10.70
CA ALA A 52 11.02 10.70 -9.81
C ALA A 52 11.89 9.49 -10.18
N HIS A 53 11.28 8.41 -10.65
CA HIS A 53 12.00 7.20 -11.06
C HIS A 53 12.69 7.32 -12.42
N VAL A 54 12.11 8.07 -13.34
CA VAL A 54 12.75 8.37 -14.65
C VAL A 54 14.07 9.13 -14.47
N GLN A 55 14.26 9.80 -13.33
CA GLN A 55 15.54 10.45 -13.02
C GLN A 55 16.71 9.49 -12.91
N GLN A 56 16.47 8.28 -12.45
CA GLN A 56 17.55 7.36 -12.11
C GLN A 56 17.91 6.43 -13.27
N ARG A 57 17.00 6.22 -14.22
CA ARG A 57 17.24 5.32 -15.34
C ARG A 57 16.41 5.69 -16.56
N VAL A 58 17.13 5.99 -17.62
CA VAL A 58 16.56 6.11 -18.94
C VAL A 58 16.32 4.71 -19.50
N LEU A 59 15.06 4.31 -19.67
CA LEU A 59 14.70 3.06 -20.31
C LEU A 59 14.68 3.24 -21.83
N ASP A 60 15.33 2.35 -22.56
CA ASP A 60 15.14 2.25 -24.01
C ASP A 60 13.67 1.87 -24.28
N ALA A 61 13.11 2.35 -25.39
CA ALA A 61 11.77 1.96 -25.83
C ALA A 61 11.60 0.44 -25.94
N ALA A 62 12.68 -0.28 -26.27
CA ALA A 62 12.73 -1.73 -26.31
C ALA A 62 12.72 -2.40 -24.93
N GLU A 63 13.07 -1.66 -23.87
CA GLU A 63 13.09 -2.17 -22.48
C GLU A 63 11.76 -1.93 -21.74
N ARG A 64 10.81 -1.28 -22.35
CA ARG A 64 9.56 -0.90 -21.75
C ARG A 64 8.61 -2.11 -21.64
N PRO A 65 8.36 -2.65 -20.44
CA PRO A 65 7.46 -3.79 -20.30
C PRO A 65 6.02 -3.38 -20.64
N PRO A 66 5.22 -4.27 -21.23
CA PRO A 66 3.80 -4.06 -21.39
C PRO A 66 3.13 -4.01 -20.01
N LEU A 67 2.03 -3.27 -19.93
CA LEU A 67 1.27 -3.15 -18.67
C LEU A 67 0.59 -4.48 -18.34
N PRO A 68 0.53 -4.85 -17.05
CA PRO A 68 -0.24 -6.02 -16.60
C PRO A 68 -1.73 -5.82 -16.89
N ALA A 69 -2.52 -6.89 -16.75
CA ALA A 69 -3.97 -6.78 -16.80
C ALA A 69 -4.46 -5.78 -15.76
N THR A 70 -5.37 -4.90 -16.15
CA THR A 70 -6.00 -3.98 -15.23
C THR A 70 -6.84 -4.77 -14.24
N ARG A 71 -6.41 -4.87 -13.00
CA ARG A 71 -7.18 -5.50 -11.94
C ARG A 71 -8.13 -4.47 -11.36
N VAL A 72 -9.23 -4.25 -12.03
CA VAL A 72 -10.35 -3.50 -11.47
C VAL A 72 -10.86 -4.30 -10.26
N HIS A 73 -10.73 -3.74 -9.02
CA HIS A 73 -11.34 -4.24 -7.79
C HIS A 73 -10.56 -5.18 -6.87
N LEU A 74 -9.26 -5.12 -6.76
CA LEU A 74 -8.61 -5.69 -5.59
C LEU A 74 -8.53 -4.63 -4.47
N ARG A 75 -9.62 -4.50 -3.71
CA ARG A 75 -9.58 -3.81 -2.42
C ARG A 75 -8.95 -4.75 -1.42
N ILE A 76 -7.77 -4.42 -0.96
CA ILE A 76 -7.14 -5.12 0.15
C ILE A 76 -7.30 -4.22 1.37
N ASP A 77 -8.16 -4.65 2.28
CA ASP A 77 -8.32 -4.03 3.59
C ASP A 77 -7.53 -4.88 4.60
N TYR A 78 -6.49 -4.31 5.16
CA TYR A 78 -5.57 -5.01 6.05
C TYR A 78 -6.06 -5.12 7.47
N ASP A 79 -6.89 -4.19 7.92
CA ASP A 79 -7.40 -4.14 9.29
C ASP A 79 -8.81 -4.71 9.42
N GLN A 80 -9.46 -5.01 8.32
CA GLN A 80 -10.69 -5.79 8.37
C GLN A 80 -10.39 -7.26 8.08
N PRO A 81 -10.99 -8.19 8.84
CA PRO A 81 -10.95 -9.59 8.46
C PRO A 81 -11.39 -9.64 7.01
N ALA A 82 -10.52 -10.18 6.15
CA ALA A 82 -10.81 -10.32 4.74
C ALA A 82 -12.25 -10.80 4.64
N ARG A 83 -13.17 -9.94 4.25
CA ARG A 83 -14.45 -10.44 3.77
C ARG A 83 -14.00 -11.35 2.64
N MET A 84 -13.97 -12.63 2.93
CA MET A 84 -13.89 -13.64 1.91
C MET A 84 -15.03 -13.24 0.98
N LEU A 85 -14.68 -12.51 -0.07
CA LEU A 85 -15.48 -12.56 -1.25
C LEU A 85 -15.58 -14.03 -1.49
N ALA A 86 -16.77 -14.59 -1.16
CA ALA A 86 -17.05 -15.97 -1.44
C ALA A 86 -16.53 -16.11 -2.86
N LYS A 87 -15.49 -16.93 -3.06
CA LYS A 87 -15.06 -17.34 -4.38
C LYS A 87 -16.32 -17.98 -4.96
N ALA A 88 -17.13 -17.16 -5.61
CA ALA A 88 -18.10 -17.65 -6.54
C ALA A 88 -17.25 -18.55 -7.43
N GLY A 89 -17.47 -19.85 -7.39
CA GLY A 89 -16.56 -20.85 -7.86
C GLY A 89 -15.94 -20.39 -9.16
N MET A 90 -14.65 -20.03 -9.12
CA MET A 90 -13.93 -19.66 -10.33
C MET A 90 -13.96 -20.92 -11.17
N ALA A 91 -14.67 -20.87 -12.29
CA ALA A 91 -14.52 -21.88 -13.30
C ALA A 91 -13.02 -21.99 -13.56
N THR A 92 -12.45 -23.15 -13.28
CA THR A 92 -11.02 -23.37 -13.42
C THR A 92 -10.64 -23.04 -14.86
N CYS A 93 -9.90 -21.94 -15.03
CA CYS A 93 -9.39 -21.54 -16.33
C CYS A 93 -8.28 -22.53 -16.70
N ASP A 94 -8.53 -23.32 -17.73
CA ASP A 94 -7.54 -24.25 -18.24
C ASP A 94 -6.81 -23.64 -19.45
N ALA A 95 -5.57 -23.14 -19.21
CA ALA A 95 -4.73 -22.59 -20.26
C ALA A 95 -4.46 -23.59 -21.41
N ALA A 96 -4.57 -24.92 -21.15
CA ALA A 96 -4.45 -25.95 -22.18
C ALA A 96 -5.54 -25.82 -23.27
N THR A 97 -6.70 -25.27 -22.92
CA THR A 97 -7.75 -24.97 -23.92
C THR A 97 -7.23 -24.05 -25.02
N PHE A 98 -6.50 -22.99 -24.64
CA PHE A 98 -5.93 -22.02 -25.59
C PHE A 98 -4.63 -22.55 -26.23
N ALA A 99 -3.83 -23.31 -25.48
CA ALA A 99 -2.60 -23.93 -25.99
C ALA A 99 -2.91 -24.92 -27.13
N ASN A 100 -3.94 -25.71 -27.01
CA ASN A 100 -4.29 -26.75 -27.98
C ASN A 100 -5.17 -26.23 -29.14
N ALA A 101 -5.77 -25.05 -29.02
CA ALA A 101 -6.63 -24.48 -30.07
C ALA A 101 -5.82 -23.65 -31.08
N SER A 102 -6.30 -23.61 -32.33
CA SER A 102 -5.75 -22.75 -33.40
C SER A 102 -6.86 -22.29 -34.37
N GLY A 103 -6.58 -21.24 -35.13
CA GLY A 103 -7.55 -20.71 -36.11
C GLY A 103 -8.90 -20.38 -35.47
N THR A 104 -9.98 -20.80 -36.14
CA THR A 104 -11.34 -20.55 -35.66
C THR A 104 -11.68 -21.21 -34.34
N ALA A 105 -11.04 -22.34 -34.01
CA ALA A 105 -11.24 -23.00 -32.73
C ALA A 105 -10.62 -22.17 -31.56
N LEU A 106 -9.48 -21.52 -31.80
CA LEU A 106 -8.90 -20.59 -30.82
C LEU A 106 -9.82 -19.36 -30.60
N VAL A 107 -10.32 -18.77 -31.68
CA VAL A 107 -11.27 -17.64 -31.59
C VAL A 107 -12.50 -18.03 -30.77
N ALA A 108 -13.09 -19.21 -31.05
CA ALA A 108 -14.22 -19.73 -30.29
C ALA A 108 -13.88 -19.96 -28.79
N ALA A 109 -12.70 -20.50 -28.50
CA ALA A 109 -12.27 -20.70 -27.13
C ALA A 109 -12.12 -19.37 -26.38
N VAL A 110 -11.48 -18.36 -26.99
CA VAL A 110 -11.28 -17.04 -26.38
C VAL A 110 -12.61 -16.33 -26.16
N THR A 111 -13.49 -16.30 -27.16
CA THR A 111 -14.79 -15.61 -27.06
C THR A 111 -15.79 -16.29 -26.13
N ALA A 112 -15.66 -17.59 -25.88
CA ALA A 112 -16.50 -18.35 -24.94
C ALA A 112 -15.99 -18.28 -23.49
N ALA A 113 -14.74 -17.88 -23.27
CA ALA A 113 -14.16 -17.79 -21.94
C ALA A 113 -14.72 -16.58 -21.16
N THR A 114 -14.68 -16.67 -19.84
CA THR A 114 -14.91 -15.49 -18.99
C THR A 114 -13.73 -14.53 -19.07
N VAL A 115 -13.96 -13.26 -18.80
CA VAL A 115 -12.88 -12.24 -18.76
C VAL A 115 -11.84 -12.62 -17.72
N ASP A 116 -12.27 -13.10 -16.55
CA ASP A 116 -11.34 -13.54 -15.49
C ASP A 116 -10.45 -14.72 -15.91
N CYS A 117 -11.01 -15.64 -16.72
CA CYS A 117 -10.21 -16.72 -17.29
C CYS A 117 -9.15 -16.16 -18.24
N ILE A 118 -9.47 -15.24 -19.14
CA ILE A 118 -8.48 -14.62 -20.02
C ILE A 118 -7.47 -13.79 -19.21
N ASN A 119 -7.90 -13.08 -18.17
CA ASN A 119 -6.99 -12.34 -17.28
C ASN A 119 -5.98 -13.26 -16.58
N SER A 120 -6.35 -14.49 -16.22
CA SER A 120 -5.41 -15.41 -15.59
C SER A 120 -4.24 -15.81 -16.52
N LEU A 121 -4.35 -15.59 -17.82
CA LEU A 121 -3.30 -15.87 -18.79
C LEU A 121 -2.09 -14.92 -18.68
N PHE A 122 -2.21 -13.77 -18.02
CA PHE A 122 -1.07 -12.90 -17.73
C PHE A 122 -0.04 -13.55 -16.80
N SER A 123 -0.47 -14.54 -16.01
CA SER A 123 0.37 -15.19 -14.99
C SER A 123 0.78 -16.63 -15.35
N VAL A 124 0.66 -17.01 -16.63
CA VAL A 124 1.10 -18.35 -17.05
C VAL A 124 2.62 -18.48 -17.06
N SER A 125 3.11 -19.69 -16.84
CA SER A 125 4.55 -19.95 -16.93
C SER A 125 5.06 -19.76 -18.37
N ALA A 126 6.38 -19.52 -18.52
CA ALA A 126 7.04 -19.37 -19.82
C ALA A 126 6.68 -20.48 -20.81
N SER A 127 6.73 -21.75 -20.36
CA SER A 127 6.44 -22.92 -21.19
C SER A 127 4.96 -22.99 -21.62
N VAL A 128 4.03 -22.51 -20.82
CA VAL A 128 2.62 -22.39 -21.18
C VAL A 128 2.42 -21.21 -22.11
N GLY A 129 3.06 -20.06 -21.83
CA GLY A 129 3.05 -18.88 -22.68
C GLY A 129 3.50 -19.17 -24.11
N ALA A 130 4.57 -19.98 -24.29
CA ALA A 130 5.04 -20.42 -25.60
C ALA A 130 3.97 -21.19 -26.41
N GLN A 131 3.06 -21.86 -25.74
CA GLN A 131 1.97 -22.60 -26.40
C GLN A 131 0.72 -21.76 -26.62
N VAL A 132 0.43 -20.86 -25.71
CA VAL A 132 -0.76 -20.00 -25.75
C VAL A 132 -0.57 -18.81 -26.69
N PHE A 133 0.61 -18.18 -26.71
CA PHE A 133 0.85 -16.91 -27.38
C PHE A 133 1.92 -16.90 -28.51
N PRO A 134 2.14 -17.96 -29.28
CA PRO A 134 2.99 -17.83 -30.46
C PRO A 134 2.40 -16.78 -31.43
N GLU A 135 3.23 -16.08 -32.20
CA GLU A 135 2.80 -15.01 -33.11
C GLU A 135 1.60 -15.39 -33.99
N ALA A 136 1.55 -16.60 -34.53
CA ALA A 136 0.46 -17.06 -35.39
C ALA A 136 -0.91 -17.05 -34.66
N LYS A 137 -0.95 -17.30 -33.35
CA LYS A 137 -2.17 -17.23 -32.56
C LYS A 137 -2.54 -15.77 -32.25
N MET A 138 -1.56 -14.92 -31.97
CA MET A 138 -1.76 -13.48 -31.78
C MET A 138 -2.33 -12.85 -33.06
N VAL A 139 -1.78 -13.17 -34.22
CA VAL A 139 -2.31 -12.77 -35.56
C VAL A 139 -3.74 -13.27 -35.75
N THR A 140 -4.03 -14.51 -35.35
CA THR A 140 -5.40 -15.08 -35.46
C THR A 140 -6.40 -14.25 -34.64
N ILE A 141 -6.07 -13.90 -33.42
CA ILE A 141 -6.97 -13.12 -32.55
C ILE A 141 -7.05 -11.66 -33.00
N ALA A 142 -5.93 -11.04 -33.44
CA ALA A 142 -5.98 -9.70 -34.02
C ALA A 142 -6.90 -9.61 -35.24
N ASN A 143 -6.82 -10.60 -36.15
CA ASN A 143 -7.72 -10.70 -37.28
C ASN A 143 -9.20 -10.92 -36.86
N ALA A 144 -9.44 -11.69 -35.81
CA ALA A 144 -10.78 -11.89 -35.27
C ALA A 144 -11.32 -10.59 -34.63
N MET A 145 -10.50 -9.83 -33.95
CA MET A 145 -10.84 -8.50 -33.45
C MET A 145 -11.20 -7.55 -34.60
N ALA A 146 -10.39 -7.50 -35.66
CA ALA A 146 -10.67 -6.68 -36.86
C ALA A 146 -11.99 -7.08 -37.53
N ALA A 147 -12.23 -8.38 -37.71
CA ALA A 147 -13.46 -8.89 -38.31
C ALA A 147 -14.71 -8.60 -37.46
N GLY A 148 -14.58 -8.63 -36.13
CA GLY A 148 -15.67 -8.36 -35.18
C GLY A 148 -15.92 -6.86 -34.96
N ALA A 149 -14.96 -6.00 -35.31
CA ALA A 149 -15.01 -4.58 -34.99
C ALA A 149 -16.27 -3.87 -35.55
N ALA A 150 -16.64 -4.13 -36.80
CA ALA A 150 -17.83 -3.51 -37.44
C ALA A 150 -19.18 -3.91 -36.80
N ALA A 151 -19.23 -5.09 -36.17
CA ALA A 151 -20.43 -5.63 -35.51
C ALA A 151 -20.45 -5.36 -33.98
N TYR A 152 -19.47 -4.65 -33.45
CA TYR A 152 -19.41 -4.32 -32.04
C TYR A 152 -20.60 -3.42 -31.61
N PRO A 153 -21.42 -3.82 -30.64
CA PRO A 153 -22.68 -3.15 -30.31
C PRO A 153 -22.60 -2.13 -29.17
N GLY A 154 -21.39 -1.63 -28.79
CA GLY A 154 -21.20 -0.74 -27.64
C GLY A 154 -21.19 -1.45 -26.27
N ASN A 155 -21.03 -2.78 -26.24
CA ASN A 155 -20.93 -3.57 -25.03
C ASN A 155 -20.23 -4.90 -25.33
N ASN A 156 -19.94 -5.70 -24.27
CA ASN A 156 -19.19 -6.94 -24.42
C ASN A 156 -20.02 -8.16 -24.91
N SER A 157 -21.20 -8.00 -25.46
CA SER A 157 -22.02 -9.14 -25.92
C SER A 157 -21.42 -9.91 -27.11
N THR A 158 -20.46 -9.32 -27.82
CA THR A 158 -19.69 -9.95 -28.89
C THR A 158 -18.31 -10.48 -28.42
N SER A 159 -18.04 -10.49 -27.13
CA SER A 159 -16.76 -10.92 -26.52
C SER A 159 -15.55 -10.13 -27.03
N MET A 160 -15.75 -8.87 -27.42
CA MET A 160 -14.65 -8.00 -27.85
C MET A 160 -13.60 -7.81 -26.75
N LEU A 161 -14.04 -7.68 -25.49
CA LEU A 161 -13.14 -7.57 -24.33
C LEU A 161 -12.20 -8.76 -24.21
N GLN A 162 -12.70 -9.98 -24.40
CA GLN A 162 -11.89 -11.18 -24.34
C GLN A 162 -10.80 -11.20 -25.42
N LEU A 163 -11.13 -10.76 -26.64
CA LEU A 163 -10.14 -10.66 -27.72
C LEU A 163 -9.04 -9.63 -27.38
N VAL A 164 -9.43 -8.45 -26.89
CA VAL A 164 -8.50 -7.38 -26.48
C VAL A 164 -7.60 -7.86 -25.34
N VAL A 165 -8.17 -8.45 -24.28
CA VAL A 165 -7.39 -8.90 -23.10
C VAL A 165 -6.47 -10.06 -23.47
N TYR A 166 -6.88 -10.98 -24.36
CA TYR A 166 -5.99 -12.04 -24.84
C TYR A 166 -4.74 -11.47 -25.56
N LEU A 167 -4.94 -10.48 -26.44
CA LEU A 167 -3.83 -9.81 -27.12
C LEU A 167 -2.89 -9.11 -26.13
N ARG A 168 -3.45 -8.41 -25.15
CA ARG A 168 -2.64 -7.79 -24.08
C ARG A 168 -1.83 -8.81 -23.29
N ALA A 169 -2.48 -9.90 -22.87
CA ALA A 169 -1.80 -10.98 -22.15
C ALA A 169 -0.65 -11.57 -22.99
N GLY A 170 -0.85 -11.75 -24.30
CA GLY A 170 0.19 -12.22 -25.20
C GLY A 170 1.40 -11.30 -25.27
N TYR A 171 1.19 -10.00 -25.44
CA TYR A 171 2.28 -9.01 -25.41
C TYR A 171 3.00 -9.01 -24.05
N TYR A 172 2.26 -9.09 -22.94
CA TYR A 172 2.81 -9.11 -21.61
C TYR A 172 3.69 -10.34 -21.35
N VAL A 173 3.16 -11.53 -21.63
CA VAL A 173 3.87 -12.80 -21.40
C VAL A 173 5.09 -12.92 -22.32
N GLN A 174 4.97 -12.49 -23.57
CA GLN A 174 6.09 -12.48 -24.51
C GLN A 174 7.24 -11.56 -24.05
N TRP A 175 6.91 -10.39 -23.54
CA TRP A 175 7.91 -9.45 -23.04
C TRP A 175 8.78 -10.05 -21.94
N TYR A 176 8.15 -10.73 -20.97
CA TYR A 176 8.87 -11.35 -19.85
C TYR A 176 9.52 -12.69 -20.21
N ASN A 177 9.09 -13.33 -21.28
CA ASN A 177 9.56 -14.65 -21.71
C ASN A 177 9.88 -14.70 -23.22
N PRO A 178 10.75 -13.80 -23.72
CA PRO A 178 10.98 -13.68 -25.16
C PRO A 178 11.68 -14.92 -25.76
N ASP A 179 12.50 -15.62 -24.99
CA ASP A 179 13.21 -16.80 -25.45
C ASP A 179 12.29 -18.00 -25.67
N GLU A 180 11.23 -18.13 -24.86
CA GLU A 180 10.27 -19.23 -24.92
C GLU A 180 9.10 -18.95 -25.87
N VAL A 181 8.54 -17.73 -25.80
CA VAL A 181 7.38 -17.36 -26.63
C VAL A 181 7.81 -17.01 -28.05
N GLY A 182 9.02 -16.47 -28.20
CA GLY A 182 9.56 -15.96 -29.45
C GLY A 182 9.21 -14.49 -29.70
N ASP A 183 9.94 -13.86 -30.64
CA ASP A 183 9.70 -12.48 -31.00
C ASP A 183 8.43 -12.33 -31.85
N TYR A 184 7.68 -11.27 -31.60
CA TYR A 184 6.61 -10.85 -32.49
C TYR A 184 7.16 -9.98 -33.62
N GLY A 185 6.75 -10.30 -34.84
CA GLY A 185 7.27 -9.71 -36.05
C GLY A 185 6.24 -8.89 -36.84
N PRO A 186 6.57 -8.55 -38.10
CA PRO A 186 5.72 -7.74 -38.95
C PRO A 186 4.34 -8.33 -39.24
N ALA A 187 4.16 -9.65 -39.09
CA ALA A 187 2.86 -10.29 -39.33
C ALA A 187 1.85 -9.87 -38.27
N LEU A 188 2.26 -9.78 -36.99
CA LEU A 188 1.39 -9.31 -35.93
C LEU A 188 1.14 -7.79 -36.07
N THR A 189 2.16 -6.98 -36.38
CA THR A 189 1.99 -5.54 -36.63
C THR A 189 0.99 -5.27 -37.74
N ALA A 190 1.05 -6.04 -38.83
CA ALA A 190 0.13 -5.93 -39.95
C ALA A 190 -1.32 -6.35 -39.60
N ALA A 191 -1.50 -7.22 -38.59
CA ALA A 191 -2.84 -7.66 -38.17
C ALA A 191 -3.43 -6.77 -37.08
N ILE A 192 -2.60 -6.24 -36.15
CA ILE A 192 -3.09 -5.48 -34.99
C ILE A 192 -3.57 -4.08 -35.39
N ARG A 193 -2.85 -3.38 -36.27
CA ARG A 193 -3.20 -2.02 -36.68
C ARG A 193 -4.59 -1.92 -37.29
N PRO A 194 -4.99 -2.76 -38.30
CA PRO A 194 -6.36 -2.75 -38.79
C PRO A 194 -7.42 -3.15 -37.75
N ALA A 195 -7.05 -3.94 -36.75
CA ALA A 195 -7.95 -4.29 -35.64
C ALA A 195 -8.23 -3.08 -34.75
N LEU A 196 -7.19 -2.30 -34.41
CA LEU A 196 -7.34 -1.06 -33.66
C LEU A 196 -8.16 -0.03 -34.48
N ASP A 197 -7.79 0.20 -35.73
CA ASP A 197 -8.46 1.18 -36.59
C ASP A 197 -9.94 0.81 -36.85
N GLY A 198 -10.22 -0.48 -37.03
CA GLY A 198 -11.57 -0.98 -37.19
C GLY A 198 -12.47 -0.78 -35.99
N PHE A 199 -11.92 -0.95 -34.77
CA PHE A 199 -12.65 -0.69 -33.54
C PHE A 199 -12.92 0.81 -33.34
N VAL A 200 -11.94 1.67 -33.63
CA VAL A 200 -12.08 3.14 -33.57
C VAL A 200 -13.14 3.63 -34.59
N ALA A 201 -13.23 3.01 -35.76
CA ALA A 201 -14.18 3.36 -36.79
C ALA A 201 -15.63 2.89 -36.51
N ASN A 202 -15.85 2.06 -35.47
CA ASN A 202 -17.18 1.57 -35.13
C ASN A 202 -18.08 2.70 -34.62
N ALA A 203 -19.37 2.68 -35.01
CA ALA A 203 -20.34 3.70 -34.63
C ALA A 203 -20.56 3.83 -33.11
N HIS A 204 -20.31 2.76 -32.34
CA HIS A 204 -20.42 2.69 -30.87
C HIS A 204 -19.12 3.01 -30.13
N PHE A 205 -18.04 3.35 -30.85
CA PHE A 205 -16.78 3.72 -30.22
C PHE A 205 -16.89 4.94 -29.27
N GLN A 206 -17.90 5.78 -29.52
CA GLN A 206 -18.15 6.98 -28.75
C GLN A 206 -19.27 6.83 -27.70
N ASP A 207 -19.82 5.64 -27.54
CA ASP A 207 -20.86 5.37 -26.54
C ASP A 207 -20.29 5.59 -25.11
N VAL A 208 -21.18 6.00 -24.19
CA VAL A 208 -20.83 6.25 -22.80
C VAL A 208 -21.66 5.33 -21.92
N SER A 209 -21.03 4.27 -21.45
CA SER A 209 -21.60 3.29 -20.51
C SER A 209 -20.49 2.49 -19.84
N ASP A 210 -20.78 1.86 -18.71
CA ASP A 210 -19.79 0.99 -18.03
C ASP A 210 -19.40 -0.23 -18.90
N SER A 211 -20.36 -0.82 -19.60
CA SER A 211 -20.08 -2.00 -20.43
C SER A 211 -19.22 -1.68 -21.66
N HIS A 212 -19.37 -0.48 -22.26
CA HIS A 212 -18.46 0.00 -23.30
C HIS A 212 -17.11 0.42 -22.68
N GLY A 213 -17.15 1.14 -21.55
CA GLY A 213 -15.95 1.60 -20.83
C GLY A 213 -15.00 0.47 -20.50
N ALA A 214 -15.50 -0.68 -20.06
CA ALA A 214 -14.68 -1.85 -19.77
C ALA A 214 -13.89 -2.34 -21.01
N VAL A 215 -14.53 -2.35 -22.19
CA VAL A 215 -13.84 -2.69 -23.44
C VAL A 215 -12.86 -1.60 -23.85
N LEU A 216 -13.28 -0.34 -23.73
CA LEU A 216 -12.50 0.82 -24.14
C LEU A 216 -11.23 0.98 -23.27
N ALA A 217 -11.32 0.74 -21.97
CA ALA A 217 -10.16 0.82 -21.07
C ALA A 217 -9.06 -0.18 -21.47
N GLU A 218 -9.43 -1.42 -21.73
CA GLU A 218 -8.50 -2.45 -22.17
C GLU A 218 -7.98 -2.18 -23.59
N PHE A 219 -8.85 -1.66 -24.46
CA PHE A 219 -8.48 -1.26 -25.83
C PHE A 219 -7.42 -0.13 -25.81
N VAL A 220 -7.60 0.89 -24.99
CA VAL A 220 -6.61 1.98 -24.84
C VAL A 220 -5.27 1.42 -24.41
N THR A 221 -5.25 0.51 -23.45
CA THR A 221 -3.99 -0.12 -23.02
C THR A 221 -3.39 -1.05 -24.08
N LEU A 222 -4.22 -1.66 -24.94
CA LEU A 222 -3.73 -2.45 -26.07
C LEU A 222 -2.96 -1.59 -27.09
N ILE A 223 -3.32 -0.32 -27.28
CA ILE A 223 -2.56 0.63 -28.10
C ILE A 223 -1.09 0.66 -27.66
N ASP A 224 -0.86 0.83 -26.36
CA ASP A 224 0.50 0.84 -25.79
C ASP A 224 1.17 -0.53 -25.88
N SER A 225 0.47 -1.60 -25.53
CA SER A 225 1.03 -2.95 -25.58
C SER A 225 1.50 -3.34 -26.98
N ALA A 226 0.81 -2.85 -28.01
CA ALA A 226 1.14 -3.07 -29.40
C ALA A 226 2.18 -2.09 -29.97
N GLY A 227 2.59 -1.05 -29.21
CA GLY A 227 3.51 0.00 -29.69
C GLY A 227 2.88 0.95 -30.72
N GLU A 228 1.55 1.07 -30.76
CA GLU A 228 0.81 1.89 -31.75
C GLU A 228 0.48 3.30 -31.21
N ASN A 229 1.20 3.77 -30.17
CA ASN A 229 1.00 5.06 -29.52
C ASN A 229 1.03 6.23 -30.52
N ALA A 230 2.00 6.26 -31.45
CA ALA A 230 2.12 7.29 -32.47
C ALA A 230 0.93 7.25 -33.46
N HIS A 231 0.56 6.07 -33.94
CA HIS A 231 -0.52 5.90 -34.90
C HIS A 231 -1.88 6.31 -34.34
N GLN A 232 -2.10 6.12 -33.03
CA GLN A 232 -3.37 6.35 -32.37
C GLN A 232 -3.49 7.70 -31.63
N ILE A 233 -2.57 8.67 -31.87
CA ILE A 233 -2.66 10.03 -31.26
C ILE A 233 -4.02 10.68 -31.49
N GLY A 234 -4.60 10.53 -32.69
CA GLY A 234 -5.92 11.06 -33.00
C GLY A 234 -7.05 10.44 -32.18
N THR A 235 -6.97 9.14 -31.94
CA THR A 235 -7.92 8.40 -31.06
C THR A 235 -7.79 8.85 -29.62
N ILE A 236 -6.57 8.95 -29.09
CA ILE A 236 -6.25 9.44 -27.75
C ILE A 236 -6.84 10.82 -27.51
N ARG A 237 -6.57 11.76 -28.43
CA ARG A 237 -7.14 13.11 -28.38
C ARG A 237 -8.67 13.08 -28.38
N GLY A 238 -9.26 12.24 -29.24
CA GLY A 238 -10.70 12.10 -29.34
C GLY A 238 -11.35 11.59 -28.04
N ILE A 239 -10.70 10.70 -27.32
CA ILE A 239 -11.17 10.21 -26.01
C ILE A 239 -11.14 11.35 -24.97
N LEU A 240 -10.01 12.05 -24.85
CA LEU A 240 -9.87 13.18 -23.92
C LEU A 240 -10.86 14.31 -24.22
N SER A 241 -11.01 14.70 -25.49
CA SER A 241 -11.88 15.81 -25.87
C SER A 241 -13.36 15.55 -25.64
N ARG A 242 -13.78 14.29 -25.54
CA ARG A 242 -15.17 13.91 -25.26
C ARG A 242 -15.48 13.71 -23.78
N TYR A 243 -14.47 13.65 -22.93
CA TYR A 243 -14.72 13.51 -21.51
C TYR A 243 -15.52 14.69 -20.96
N GLY A 244 -16.47 14.41 -20.09
CA GLY A 244 -17.33 15.41 -19.47
C GLY A 244 -18.40 14.75 -18.59
N PRO A 245 -19.46 15.48 -18.21
CA PRO A 245 -20.47 15.04 -17.24
C PRO A 245 -21.09 13.66 -17.52
N SER A 246 -21.24 13.28 -18.79
CA SER A 246 -21.77 11.97 -19.14
C SER A 246 -20.86 10.81 -18.73
N HIS A 247 -19.55 11.03 -18.62
CA HIS A 247 -18.57 10.01 -18.27
C HIS A 247 -18.43 9.82 -16.74
N GLN A 248 -18.76 10.88 -15.97
CA GLN A 248 -18.51 10.95 -14.53
C GLN A 248 -19.26 9.91 -13.70
N SER A 249 -20.33 9.33 -14.21
CA SER A 249 -21.11 8.30 -13.54
C SER A 249 -20.64 6.86 -13.83
N TYR A 250 -19.64 6.69 -14.70
CA TYR A 250 -19.20 5.38 -15.17
C TYR A 250 -17.71 5.17 -14.89
N GLY A 251 -17.42 4.30 -13.92
CA GLY A 251 -16.06 4.03 -13.48
C GLY A 251 -15.16 3.52 -14.61
N TYR A 252 -15.64 2.63 -15.46
CA TYR A 252 -14.86 2.14 -16.59
C TYR A 252 -14.59 3.18 -17.67
N MET A 253 -15.48 4.16 -17.84
CA MET A 253 -15.22 5.29 -18.75
C MET A 253 -14.10 6.19 -18.19
N GLN A 254 -14.07 6.41 -16.86
CA GLN A 254 -12.99 7.12 -16.20
C GLN A 254 -11.66 6.33 -16.33
N ALA A 255 -11.70 5.00 -16.17
CA ALA A 255 -10.54 4.14 -16.39
C ALA A 255 -10.00 4.25 -17.82
N ALA A 256 -10.87 4.25 -18.82
CA ALA A 256 -10.47 4.42 -20.22
C ALA A 256 -9.75 5.77 -20.45
N VAL A 257 -10.28 6.85 -19.90
CA VAL A 257 -9.66 8.18 -19.95
C VAL A 257 -8.31 8.18 -19.21
N ASN A 258 -8.26 7.54 -18.07
CA ASN A 258 -7.03 7.42 -17.29
C ASN A 258 -5.92 6.67 -18.02
N ASN A 259 -6.27 5.57 -18.69
CA ASN A 259 -5.32 4.78 -19.46
C ASN A 259 -4.73 5.56 -20.65
N VAL A 260 -5.41 6.60 -21.14
CA VAL A 260 -4.84 7.53 -22.13
C VAL A 260 -3.55 8.18 -21.58
N PHE A 261 -3.54 8.63 -20.34
CA PHE A 261 -2.36 9.26 -19.77
C PHE A 261 -1.19 8.26 -19.66
N THR A 262 -1.47 6.99 -19.39
CA THR A 262 -0.45 5.94 -19.44
C THR A 262 0.10 5.75 -20.86
N VAL A 263 -0.76 5.72 -21.86
CA VAL A 263 -0.33 5.61 -23.27
C VAL A 263 0.55 6.80 -23.68
N LEU A 264 0.21 8.01 -23.21
CA LEU A 264 1.02 9.21 -23.43
C LEU A 264 2.36 9.12 -22.71
N PHE A 265 2.35 8.83 -21.41
CA PHE A 265 3.57 8.65 -20.63
C PHE A 265 4.53 7.66 -21.28
N ARG A 266 4.03 6.48 -21.63
CA ARG A 266 4.84 5.43 -22.25
C ARG A 266 5.23 5.80 -23.69
N GLY A 267 4.42 6.60 -24.37
CA GLY A 267 4.72 7.15 -25.69
C GLY A 267 5.99 8.00 -25.74
N HIS A 268 6.30 8.76 -24.67
CA HIS A 268 7.52 9.56 -24.62
C HIS A 268 8.80 8.75 -24.81
N TYR A 269 8.78 7.45 -24.53
CA TYR A 269 9.90 6.54 -24.74
C TYR A 269 9.99 5.96 -26.18
N LEU A 270 9.03 6.27 -27.05
CA LEU A 270 8.98 5.81 -28.44
C LEU A 270 9.42 6.92 -29.39
N ASP A 271 10.41 6.64 -30.25
CA ASP A 271 10.94 7.62 -31.20
C ASP A 271 9.89 8.13 -32.18
N ASP A 272 9.05 7.24 -32.67
CA ASP A 272 7.97 7.57 -33.60
C ASP A 272 6.87 8.43 -32.98
N PHE A 273 6.54 8.20 -31.70
CA PHE A 273 5.60 9.04 -30.96
C PHE A 273 6.18 10.45 -30.76
N ARG A 274 7.44 10.57 -30.31
CA ARG A 274 8.08 11.88 -30.14
C ARG A 274 8.19 12.62 -31.49
N ALA A 275 8.54 11.90 -32.57
CA ALA A 275 8.59 12.47 -33.91
C ALA A 275 7.21 12.94 -34.38
N ALA A 276 6.17 12.15 -34.16
CA ALA A 276 4.79 12.50 -34.53
C ALA A 276 4.29 13.74 -33.81
N VAL A 277 4.55 13.85 -32.50
CA VAL A 277 4.17 15.03 -31.71
C VAL A 277 4.93 16.28 -32.15
N GLN A 278 6.22 16.18 -32.45
CA GLN A 278 7.04 17.31 -32.87
C GLN A 278 6.77 17.78 -34.30
N THR A 279 6.47 16.85 -35.23
CA THR A 279 6.25 17.17 -36.65
C THR A 279 4.94 17.93 -36.86
N ALA A 280 4.00 17.74 -35.99
CA ALA A 280 2.73 18.47 -35.98
C ALA A 280 2.60 19.14 -34.60
N PRO A 281 3.24 20.31 -34.34
CA PRO A 281 2.93 21.09 -33.13
C PRO A 281 1.44 21.41 -33.07
N ASP A 282 0.75 21.34 -34.21
CA ASP A 282 -0.71 21.31 -34.35
C ASP A 282 -1.31 19.88 -34.33
N SER A 283 -0.62 18.89 -33.79
CA SER A 283 -1.32 17.60 -33.48
C SER A 283 -2.53 17.86 -32.60
N GLY A 284 -2.57 19.05 -31.99
CA GLY A 284 -3.58 19.51 -31.04
C GLY A 284 -3.51 18.76 -29.71
N LEU A 285 -2.51 17.89 -29.51
CA LEU A 285 -2.40 17.10 -28.27
C LEU A 285 -2.14 17.99 -27.05
N LEU A 286 -1.23 18.97 -27.17
CA LEU A 286 -0.95 19.93 -26.11
C LEU A 286 -2.19 20.78 -25.76
N ASP A 287 -2.94 21.22 -26.78
CA ASP A 287 -4.18 21.97 -26.58
C ASP A 287 -5.25 21.04 -25.95
N THR A 288 -5.36 19.78 -26.43
CA THR A 288 -6.30 18.81 -25.87
C THR A 288 -6.05 18.57 -24.38
N LEU A 289 -4.79 18.46 -23.95
CA LEU A 289 -4.44 18.30 -22.53
C LEU A 289 -4.76 19.56 -21.71
N ALA A 290 -4.40 20.74 -22.21
CA ALA A 290 -4.71 22.00 -21.55
C ALA A 290 -6.23 22.23 -21.42
N ASP A 291 -6.97 21.98 -22.50
CA ASP A 291 -8.43 22.11 -22.56
C ASP A 291 -9.11 21.06 -21.66
N PHE A 292 -8.57 19.86 -21.57
CA PHE A 292 -9.09 18.81 -20.67
C PHE A 292 -9.10 19.30 -19.22
N VAL A 293 -7.98 19.86 -18.73
CA VAL A 293 -7.90 20.41 -17.39
C VAL A 293 -8.86 21.58 -17.21
N THR A 294 -8.80 22.55 -18.12
CA THR A 294 -9.56 23.78 -18.00
C THR A 294 -11.07 23.57 -18.06
N SER A 295 -11.53 22.73 -18.99
CA SER A 295 -12.95 22.49 -19.21
C SER A 295 -13.61 21.65 -18.10
N ASN A 296 -12.87 20.75 -17.47
CA ASN A 296 -13.39 19.87 -16.44
C ASN A 296 -13.11 20.37 -15.01
N LYS A 297 -12.36 21.47 -14.83
CA LYS A 297 -12.00 22.03 -13.54
C LYS A 297 -13.20 22.20 -12.60
N ALA A 298 -14.28 22.80 -13.08
CA ALA A 298 -15.45 23.09 -12.24
C ALA A 298 -16.24 21.85 -11.80
N ALA A 299 -16.11 20.75 -12.52
CA ALA A 299 -16.84 19.51 -12.26
C ALA A 299 -16.04 18.49 -11.45
N ASP A 300 -14.71 18.50 -11.58
CA ASP A 300 -13.87 17.43 -11.06
C ASP A 300 -12.94 17.86 -9.91
N VAL A 301 -12.61 19.16 -9.77
CA VAL A 301 -11.79 19.63 -8.64
C VAL A 301 -12.54 19.43 -7.32
N GLY A 302 -11.84 18.87 -6.33
CA GLY A 302 -12.41 18.53 -5.02
C GLY A 302 -13.31 17.29 -5.04
N THR A 303 -13.31 16.52 -6.12
CA THR A 303 -13.99 15.23 -6.22
C THR A 303 -12.97 14.10 -6.38
N ASP A 304 -13.45 12.86 -6.27
CA ASP A 304 -12.66 11.66 -6.52
C ASP A 304 -12.12 11.53 -7.96
N ARG A 305 -12.46 12.44 -8.87
CA ARG A 305 -11.98 12.49 -10.26
C ARG A 305 -10.88 13.53 -10.49
N GLU A 306 -10.49 14.28 -9.47
CA GLU A 306 -9.44 15.29 -9.59
C GLU A 306 -8.12 14.71 -10.12
N TYR A 307 -7.83 13.43 -9.83
CA TYR A 307 -6.64 12.74 -10.34
C TYR A 307 -6.53 12.74 -11.87
N LEU A 308 -7.65 12.74 -12.60
CA LEU A 308 -7.64 12.84 -14.07
C LEU A 308 -7.06 14.18 -14.53
N LEU A 309 -7.39 15.26 -13.81
CA LEU A 309 -6.84 16.59 -14.09
C LEU A 309 -5.37 16.69 -13.70
N GLN A 310 -4.98 16.07 -12.59
CA GLN A 310 -3.58 15.99 -12.16
C GLN A 310 -2.74 15.25 -13.20
N ASN A 311 -3.22 14.14 -13.73
CA ASN A 311 -2.54 13.38 -14.76
C ASN A 311 -2.43 14.16 -16.07
N ALA A 312 -3.50 14.82 -16.52
CA ALA A 312 -3.48 15.64 -17.73
C ALA A 312 -2.49 16.82 -17.61
N ALA A 313 -2.47 17.50 -16.46
CA ALA A 313 -1.56 18.61 -16.19
C ALA A 313 -0.09 18.11 -16.13
N GLY A 314 0.15 16.98 -15.45
CA GLY A 314 1.46 16.34 -15.39
C GLY A 314 1.96 15.90 -16.77
N GLU A 315 1.11 15.31 -17.59
CA GLU A 315 1.47 14.91 -18.96
C GLU A 315 1.73 16.11 -19.87
N LEU A 316 0.96 17.19 -19.74
CA LEU A 316 1.27 18.45 -20.46
C LEU A 316 2.66 18.98 -20.09
N ALA A 317 2.99 19.00 -18.82
CA ALA A 317 4.29 19.45 -18.35
C ALA A 317 5.45 18.52 -18.77
N ARG A 318 5.19 17.22 -18.92
CA ARG A 318 6.21 16.24 -19.33
C ARG A 318 6.81 16.53 -20.71
N PHE A 319 6.10 17.20 -21.59
CA PHE A 319 6.64 17.67 -22.86
C PHE A 319 7.76 18.71 -22.72
N LEU A 320 8.05 19.18 -21.51
CA LEU A 320 9.21 20.04 -21.20
C LEU A 320 10.50 19.25 -20.92
N ASN A 321 10.49 17.92 -21.03
CA ASN A 321 11.70 17.13 -20.84
C ASN A 321 12.78 17.55 -21.87
N PRO A 322 13.93 18.11 -21.45
CA PRO A 322 14.98 18.61 -22.35
C PRO A 322 16.03 17.55 -22.65
N GLY A 323 15.94 16.37 -22.02
CA GLY A 323 17.00 15.39 -21.95
C GLY A 323 17.54 14.94 -23.31
N PRO A 324 18.80 14.47 -23.39
CA PRO A 324 19.32 13.85 -24.59
C PRO A 324 18.61 12.52 -24.89
N TRP A 325 17.93 11.99 -23.90
CA TRP A 325 17.17 10.75 -23.95
C TRP A 325 15.71 11.06 -23.70
N TYR A 326 14.83 10.71 -24.65
CA TYR A 326 13.37 10.88 -24.59
C TYR A 326 12.90 12.34 -24.41
N GLY A 327 13.82 13.29 -24.65
CA GLY A 327 13.54 14.71 -24.54
C GLY A 327 13.01 15.33 -25.84
N TYR A 328 12.58 16.56 -25.71
CA TYR A 328 12.11 17.40 -26.80
C TYR A 328 13.05 18.59 -27.02
N PRO A 329 13.20 19.08 -28.27
CA PRO A 329 14.07 20.21 -28.54
C PRO A 329 13.49 21.50 -27.96
N SER A 330 14.38 22.46 -27.63
CA SER A 330 14.01 23.77 -27.07
C SER A 330 12.97 24.53 -27.91
N ALA A 331 12.99 24.34 -29.24
CA ALA A 331 12.00 24.94 -30.13
C ALA A 331 10.58 24.41 -29.89
N PHE A 332 10.47 23.14 -29.50
CA PHE A 332 9.20 22.52 -29.11
C PHE A 332 8.74 23.01 -27.74
N HIS A 333 9.66 23.16 -26.78
CA HIS A 333 9.35 23.72 -25.44
C HIS A 333 8.71 25.10 -25.55
N ALA A 334 9.11 25.91 -26.49
CA ALA A 334 8.52 27.23 -26.72
C ALA A 334 7.00 27.16 -27.02
N SER A 335 6.51 26.06 -27.56
CA SER A 335 5.08 25.81 -27.76
C SER A 335 4.38 25.25 -26.52
N VAL A 336 5.11 24.59 -25.63
CA VAL A 336 4.60 24.00 -24.37
C VAL A 336 4.47 25.05 -23.28
N HIS A 337 5.48 25.90 -23.10
CA HIS A 337 5.55 26.92 -22.03
C HIS A 337 4.25 27.71 -21.82
N PRO A 338 3.68 28.38 -22.85
CA PRO A 338 2.50 29.20 -22.63
C PRO A 338 1.28 28.37 -22.24
N LYS A 339 1.16 27.15 -22.74
CA LYS A 339 0.03 26.25 -22.43
C LYS A 339 0.18 25.70 -21.00
N ALA A 340 1.37 25.26 -20.64
CA ALA A 340 1.69 24.79 -19.30
C ALA A 340 1.46 25.91 -18.26
N LYS A 341 1.97 27.12 -18.53
CA LYS A 341 1.74 28.28 -17.65
C LYS A 341 0.27 28.62 -17.49
N ALA A 342 -0.48 28.63 -18.60
CA ALA A 342 -1.92 28.94 -18.56
C ALA A 342 -2.74 27.93 -17.75
N VAL A 343 -2.31 26.67 -17.69
CA VAL A 343 -2.92 25.66 -16.81
C VAL A 343 -2.47 25.86 -15.38
N LEU A 344 -1.18 26.00 -15.12
CA LEU A 344 -0.60 26.16 -13.77
C LEU A 344 -1.20 27.35 -13.04
N ASP A 345 -1.34 28.51 -13.73
CA ASP A 345 -1.86 29.76 -13.16
C ASP A 345 -3.34 29.67 -12.74
N GLN A 346 -4.04 28.60 -13.08
CA GLN A 346 -5.43 28.38 -12.65
C GLN A 346 -5.53 27.80 -11.24
N PHE A 347 -4.44 27.33 -10.69
CA PHE A 347 -4.37 26.66 -9.41
C PHE A 347 -3.32 27.31 -8.52
N ALA A 348 -3.28 26.90 -7.26
CA ALA A 348 -2.32 27.40 -6.28
C ALA A 348 -1.82 26.25 -5.39
N LEU A 349 -0.75 26.48 -4.67
CA LEU A 349 -0.14 25.53 -3.74
C LEU A 349 -1.10 25.06 -2.64
N THR A 350 -2.09 25.91 -2.30
CA THR A 350 -3.12 25.61 -1.30
C THR A 350 -4.51 25.82 -1.86
N GLY A 351 -5.50 25.15 -1.25
CA GLY A 351 -6.90 25.28 -1.65
C GLY A 351 -7.32 24.26 -2.70
N ALA A 352 -8.48 24.50 -3.32
CA ALA A 352 -9.06 23.56 -4.27
C ALA A 352 -8.17 23.40 -5.52
N GLY A 353 -7.85 22.17 -5.88
CA GLY A 353 -6.96 21.84 -6.99
C GLY A 353 -5.46 22.00 -6.68
N SER A 354 -5.06 22.11 -5.41
CA SER A 354 -3.65 22.13 -5.02
C SER A 354 -2.90 20.88 -5.49
N GLY A 355 -3.53 19.72 -5.53
CA GLY A 355 -2.95 18.50 -6.10
C GLY A 355 -2.58 18.64 -7.58
N ILE A 356 -3.40 19.34 -8.37
CA ILE A 356 -3.12 19.63 -9.78
C ILE A 356 -1.91 20.57 -9.89
N TYR A 357 -1.88 21.62 -9.04
CA TYR A 357 -0.75 22.56 -8.98
C TYR A 357 0.55 21.83 -8.64
N VAL A 358 0.56 21.09 -7.55
CA VAL A 358 1.76 20.37 -7.05
C VAL A 358 2.24 19.35 -8.09
N ARG A 359 1.32 18.60 -8.67
CA ARG A 359 1.64 17.64 -9.71
C ARG A 359 2.31 18.29 -10.93
N MET A 360 1.73 19.34 -11.41
CA MET A 360 2.26 20.07 -12.59
C MET A 360 3.55 20.81 -12.28
N ALA A 361 3.58 21.51 -11.15
CA ALA A 361 4.76 22.25 -10.70
C ALA A 361 5.97 21.34 -10.48
N GLY A 362 5.78 20.17 -9.85
CA GLY A 362 6.83 19.20 -9.65
C GLY A 362 7.42 18.67 -10.97
N VAL A 363 6.58 18.41 -11.97
CA VAL A 363 7.04 17.99 -13.30
C VAL A 363 7.80 19.11 -14.02
N ILE A 364 7.32 20.36 -13.93
CA ILE A 364 8.00 21.53 -14.50
C ILE A 364 9.33 21.78 -13.81
N ASP A 365 9.33 21.81 -12.49
CA ASP A 365 10.54 22.03 -11.71
C ASP A 365 11.61 21.00 -12.02
N TYR A 366 11.19 19.75 -12.19
CA TYR A 366 12.09 18.67 -12.55
C TYR A 366 12.69 18.79 -13.97
N TYR A 367 11.86 19.01 -14.98
CA TYR A 367 12.32 19.00 -16.37
C TYR A 367 12.82 20.34 -16.87
N ASP A 368 12.34 21.44 -16.30
CA ASP A 368 12.56 22.77 -16.84
C ASP A 368 12.86 23.82 -15.74
N HIS A 369 13.56 23.38 -14.70
CA HIS A 369 13.97 24.24 -13.58
C HIS A 369 14.71 25.52 -14.04
N VAL A 370 15.41 25.44 -15.16
CA VAL A 370 16.08 26.61 -15.75
C VAL A 370 15.14 27.76 -16.09
N HIS A 371 13.86 27.49 -16.29
CA HIS A 371 12.81 28.45 -16.50
C HIS A 371 11.89 28.65 -15.27
N CYS A 372 12.33 28.26 -14.07
CA CYS A 372 11.54 28.38 -12.84
C CYS A 372 10.98 29.78 -12.63
N SER A 373 11.74 30.84 -12.99
CA SER A 373 11.28 32.24 -12.87
C SER A 373 10.10 32.56 -13.79
N TYR A 374 10.04 31.94 -14.99
CA TYR A 374 8.90 32.07 -15.88
C TYR A 374 7.62 31.49 -15.30
N PHE A 375 7.74 30.35 -14.63
CA PHE A 375 6.61 29.67 -14.00
C PHE A 375 6.30 30.19 -12.59
N GLY A 376 7.25 30.84 -11.91
CA GLY A 376 7.12 31.26 -10.52
C GLY A 376 7.40 30.13 -9.53
N LEU A 377 8.31 29.21 -9.89
CA LEU A 377 8.54 27.94 -9.16
C LEU A 377 9.96 27.84 -8.55
N CYS A 378 10.74 28.93 -8.48
CA CYS A 378 12.15 28.84 -8.05
C CYS A 378 12.34 28.43 -6.57
N SER A 379 11.33 28.56 -5.73
CA SER A 379 11.30 28.11 -4.33
C SER A 379 10.25 27.01 -4.10
N PHE A 380 9.76 26.37 -5.16
CA PHE A 380 8.60 25.49 -5.10
C PHE A 380 8.71 24.37 -4.05
N ALA A 381 9.85 23.68 -3.98
CA ALA A 381 10.04 22.56 -3.05
C ALA A 381 10.01 23.02 -1.59
N ASP A 382 10.71 24.13 -1.28
CA ASP A 382 10.76 24.72 0.06
C ASP A 382 9.38 25.26 0.46
N ASP A 383 8.72 25.98 -0.45
CA ASP A 383 7.38 26.51 -0.22
C ASP A 383 6.34 25.40 0.00
N LEU A 384 6.45 24.28 -0.74
CA LEU A 384 5.58 23.12 -0.58
C LEU A 384 5.79 22.48 0.78
N GLU A 385 7.03 22.23 1.18
CA GLU A 385 7.33 21.59 2.46
C GLU A 385 6.84 22.46 3.64
N GLU A 386 7.07 23.77 3.60
CA GLU A 386 6.63 24.68 4.65
C GLU A 386 5.09 24.74 4.78
N VAL A 387 4.39 24.70 3.65
CA VAL A 387 2.91 24.75 3.63
C VAL A 387 2.30 23.44 4.09
N VAL A 388 2.83 22.32 3.61
CA VAL A 388 2.26 20.98 3.91
C VAL A 388 2.65 20.51 5.30
N LEU A 389 3.88 20.78 5.75
CA LEU A 389 4.43 20.34 7.03
C LEU A 389 4.89 21.53 7.89
N PRO A 390 3.96 22.40 8.30
CA PRO A 390 4.33 23.62 9.01
C PRO A 390 5.08 23.30 10.31
N PRO A 391 6.14 24.07 10.63
CA PRO A 391 6.94 23.85 11.84
C PRO A 391 6.15 23.83 13.15
N ALA A 392 5.00 24.51 13.19
CA ALA A 392 4.11 24.52 14.35
C ALA A 392 3.46 23.16 14.65
N ASN A 393 3.39 22.27 13.64
CA ASN A 393 2.83 20.92 13.77
C ASN A 393 3.93 19.87 14.01
N ALA A 394 5.06 20.27 14.56
CA ALA A 394 6.14 19.37 14.92
C ALA A 394 6.23 19.21 16.44
N ARG A 395 6.61 17.99 16.87
CA ARG A 395 6.80 17.64 18.28
C ARG A 395 7.99 16.69 18.45
N ASP A 396 8.87 16.99 19.40
CA ASP A 396 9.85 16.02 19.88
C ASP A 396 9.20 15.14 20.95
N CYS A 397 8.97 13.87 20.62
CA CYS A 397 8.40 12.88 21.54
C CYS A 397 9.44 12.38 22.55
N SER A 398 10.67 12.19 22.09
CA SER A 398 11.79 11.67 22.87
C SER A 398 13.12 12.17 22.27
N PRO A 399 14.26 11.89 22.88
CA PRO A 399 15.56 12.12 22.25
C PRO A 399 15.75 11.37 20.93
N THR A 400 15.05 10.25 20.75
CA THR A 400 15.16 9.35 19.58
C THR A 400 14.07 9.55 18.54
N LEU A 401 13.04 10.37 18.82
CA LEU A 401 11.88 10.52 17.96
C LEU A 401 11.39 11.96 17.87
N ARG A 402 11.25 12.46 16.64
CA ARG A 402 10.52 13.68 16.30
C ARG A 402 9.36 13.37 15.36
N VAL A 403 8.21 13.94 15.63
CA VAL A 403 7.03 13.88 14.73
C VAL A 403 6.86 15.24 14.06
N ARG A 404 6.65 15.22 12.74
CA ARG A 404 6.15 16.34 11.94
C ARG A 404 4.82 15.92 11.32
N SER A 405 3.87 16.82 11.24
CA SER A 405 2.58 16.45 10.67
C SER A 405 1.96 17.57 9.86
N GLN A 406 1.11 17.17 8.91
CA GLN A 406 0.34 18.12 8.12
C GLN A 406 -0.75 18.77 8.95
N ALA A 407 -1.52 17.98 9.72
CA ALA A 407 -2.75 18.48 10.35
C ALA A 407 -3.06 17.89 11.73
N LEU A 408 -2.13 17.14 12.37
CA LEU A 408 -2.42 16.53 13.66
C LEU A 408 -2.57 17.59 14.76
N ASN A 409 -3.59 17.44 15.58
CA ASN A 409 -3.76 18.24 16.79
C ASN A 409 -2.88 17.70 17.94
N ALA A 410 -2.86 18.45 19.06
CA ALA A 410 -1.99 18.13 20.19
C ALA A 410 -2.27 16.74 20.79
N ALA A 411 -3.55 16.34 20.89
CA ALA A 411 -3.93 15.04 21.45
C ALA A 411 -3.52 13.89 20.52
N GLN A 412 -3.63 14.07 19.20
CA GLN A 412 -3.19 13.09 18.21
C GLN A 412 -1.65 12.95 18.22
N LEU A 413 -0.92 14.05 18.37
CA LEU A 413 0.54 14.02 18.53
C LEU A 413 0.95 13.29 19.83
N ASP A 414 0.22 13.53 20.95
CA ASP A 414 0.44 12.82 22.20
C ASP A 414 0.18 11.32 22.04
N TRP A 415 -0.88 10.95 21.33
CA TRP A 415 -1.21 9.56 21.03
C TRP A 415 -0.08 8.87 20.24
N VAL A 416 0.43 9.51 19.18
CA VAL A 416 1.55 8.97 18.39
C VAL A 416 2.78 8.77 19.26
N CYS A 417 3.18 9.79 20.05
CA CYS A 417 4.32 9.72 20.95
C CYS A 417 4.21 8.57 21.96
N ALA A 418 3.03 8.40 22.56
CA ALA A 418 2.78 7.34 23.53
C ALA A 418 2.84 5.95 22.89
N ARG A 419 2.22 5.80 21.70
CA ARG A 419 2.14 4.54 20.98
C ARG A 419 3.53 3.99 20.66
N VAL A 420 4.38 4.77 20.00
CA VAL A 420 5.72 4.30 19.60
C VAL A 420 6.72 4.27 20.74
N GLY A 421 6.58 5.13 21.76
CA GLY A 421 7.44 5.10 22.94
C GLY A 421 7.31 3.79 23.74
N GLY A 422 6.10 3.25 23.86
CA GLY A 422 5.86 1.94 24.45
C GLY A 422 6.44 0.80 23.60
N GLU A 423 6.33 0.91 22.30
CA GLU A 423 6.84 -0.09 21.36
C GLU A 423 8.38 -0.19 21.35
N GLU A 424 9.09 0.93 21.45
CA GLU A 424 10.55 0.95 21.56
C GLU A 424 11.03 0.13 22.77
N SER A 425 10.40 0.32 23.93
CA SER A 425 10.71 -0.45 25.13
C SER A 425 10.42 -1.93 24.97
N TYR A 426 9.29 -2.27 24.32
CA TYR A 426 8.92 -3.64 23.99
C TYR A 426 9.94 -4.29 23.05
N PHE A 427 10.33 -3.59 21.98
CA PHE A 427 11.33 -4.05 21.02
C PHE A 427 12.66 -4.40 21.73
N HIS A 428 13.20 -3.49 22.51
CA HIS A 428 14.47 -3.74 23.21
C HIS A 428 14.41 -4.97 24.12
N THR A 429 13.28 -5.20 24.77
CA THR A 429 13.04 -6.39 25.59
C THR A 429 13.01 -7.65 24.73
N GLN A 430 12.24 -7.65 23.65
CA GLN A 430 12.08 -8.81 22.79
C GLN A 430 13.35 -9.13 21.97
N ALA A 431 14.02 -8.15 21.43
CA ALA A 431 15.22 -8.32 20.64
C ALA A 431 16.50 -8.45 21.50
N GLN A 432 16.40 -8.23 22.83
CA GLN A 432 17.53 -8.29 23.77
C GLN A 432 18.73 -7.45 23.30
N THR A 433 18.46 -6.23 22.87
CA THR A 433 19.46 -5.32 22.30
C THR A 433 20.37 -4.71 23.39
N GLY A 434 19.92 -4.69 24.63
CA GLY A 434 20.55 -3.93 25.71
C GLY A 434 20.56 -2.41 25.42
N ASN A 435 19.74 -1.95 24.48
CA ASN A 435 19.71 -0.57 23.98
C ASN A 435 21.07 -0.10 23.43
N VAL A 436 21.83 -1.03 22.84
CA VAL A 436 23.12 -0.77 22.21
C VAL A 436 22.94 -0.85 20.70
N PRO A 437 23.05 0.27 19.95
CA PRO A 437 22.96 0.25 18.50
C PRO A 437 24.13 -0.55 17.88
N VAL A 438 23.96 -0.95 16.63
CA VAL A 438 25.06 -1.56 15.85
C VAL A 438 26.19 -0.53 15.66
N ALA A 439 27.39 -1.02 15.36
CA ALA A 439 28.53 -0.13 15.15
C ALA A 439 28.27 0.81 13.96
N ASP A 440 28.82 2.02 14.06
CA ASP A 440 28.75 3.05 13.00
C ASP A 440 27.32 3.46 12.58
N ASP A 441 26.30 3.22 13.44
CA ASP A 441 24.96 3.74 13.22
C ASP A 441 24.77 5.11 13.87
N TYR A 442 24.60 6.13 13.04
CA TYR A 442 24.34 7.51 13.43
C TYR A 442 22.85 7.91 13.31
N ASN A 443 21.96 6.98 12.98
CA ASN A 443 20.52 7.19 12.92
C ASN A 443 19.88 7.36 14.30
N THR A 444 20.40 8.31 15.08
CA THR A 444 20.06 8.46 16.52
C THR A 444 18.66 9.01 16.77
N LYS A 445 18.05 9.67 15.78
CA LYS A 445 16.73 10.28 15.91
C LYS A 445 15.92 10.11 14.63
N LEU A 446 14.84 9.36 14.73
CA LEU A 446 13.87 9.22 13.63
C LEU A 446 13.03 10.50 13.49
N GLU A 447 12.86 10.97 12.25
CA GLU A 447 11.83 11.93 11.89
C GLU A 447 10.63 11.20 11.29
N MET A 448 9.53 11.22 12.02
CA MET A 448 8.26 10.65 11.57
C MET A 448 7.40 11.76 10.97
N VAL A 449 7.01 11.61 9.70
CA VAL A 449 6.19 12.57 8.97
C VAL A 449 4.82 11.98 8.73
N ILE A 450 3.75 12.66 9.17
CA ILE A 450 2.39 12.15 9.10
C ILE A 450 1.54 13.10 8.28
N PHE A 451 1.11 12.64 7.10
CA PHE A 451 0.17 13.35 6.24
C PHE A 451 -1.26 13.19 6.75
N HIS A 452 -2.14 14.11 6.36
CA HIS A 452 -3.53 14.13 6.83
C HIS A 452 -4.38 12.97 6.29
N SER A 453 -4.01 12.46 5.11
CA SER A 453 -4.71 11.36 4.45
C SER A 453 -3.78 10.59 3.52
N SER A 454 -4.23 9.42 3.07
CA SER A 454 -3.57 8.66 1.99
C SER A 454 -3.44 9.49 0.71
N THR A 455 -4.47 10.24 0.35
CA THR A 455 -4.46 11.13 -0.83
C THR A 455 -3.43 12.24 -0.69
N ASP A 456 -3.31 12.85 0.49
CA ASP A 456 -2.29 13.88 0.74
C ASP A 456 -0.88 13.29 0.71
N TYR A 457 -0.69 12.09 1.26
CA TYR A 457 0.58 11.37 1.17
C TYR A 457 0.96 11.12 -0.30
N GLU A 458 0.04 10.62 -1.11
CA GLU A 458 0.26 10.41 -2.54
C GLU A 458 0.56 11.70 -3.30
N THR A 459 -0.10 12.79 -2.92
CA THR A 459 0.05 14.08 -3.59
C THR A 459 1.38 14.74 -3.27
N TYR A 460 1.80 14.73 -2.00
CA TYR A 460 2.88 15.58 -1.52
C TYR A 460 4.19 14.87 -1.22
N SER A 461 4.12 13.64 -0.69
CA SER A 461 5.31 12.98 -0.14
C SER A 461 6.39 12.75 -1.18
N GLY A 462 6.01 12.26 -2.37
CA GLY A 462 6.96 12.04 -3.46
C GLY A 462 7.65 13.30 -3.94
N THR A 463 6.95 14.44 -3.91
CA THR A 463 7.52 15.74 -4.32
C THR A 463 8.46 16.31 -3.24
N ILE A 464 8.11 16.16 -1.96
CA ILE A 464 8.89 16.70 -0.83
C ILE A 464 10.12 15.81 -0.55
N PHE A 465 9.94 14.48 -0.52
CA PHE A 465 10.95 13.54 -0.04
C PHE A 465 11.54 12.62 -1.11
N GLY A 466 11.02 12.64 -2.33
CA GLY A 466 11.51 11.81 -3.44
C GLY A 466 11.17 10.32 -3.33
N ASN A 467 10.21 9.95 -2.47
CA ASN A 467 9.83 8.56 -2.25
C ASN A 467 8.71 8.10 -3.19
N ASP A 468 8.61 6.79 -3.35
CA ASP A 468 7.41 6.16 -3.91
C ASP A 468 6.25 6.25 -2.91
N THR A 469 5.05 6.53 -3.39
CA THR A 469 3.85 6.73 -2.57
C THR A 469 2.77 5.66 -2.80
N ASN A 470 3.05 4.56 -3.52
CA ASN A 470 2.10 3.45 -3.73
C ASN A 470 2.09 2.40 -2.59
N ASN A 471 2.39 2.84 -1.40
CA ASN A 471 2.58 2.00 -0.23
C ASN A 471 1.78 2.54 0.97
N GLY A 472 1.76 1.77 2.04
CA GLY A 472 1.07 2.14 3.29
C GLY A 472 1.90 3.03 4.23
N GLY A 473 2.91 3.70 3.71
CA GLY A 473 3.96 4.38 4.44
C GLY A 473 5.31 3.74 4.11
N ILE A 474 6.40 4.43 4.41
CA ILE A 474 7.75 3.94 4.09
C ILE A 474 8.77 4.42 5.11
N TYR A 475 9.62 3.52 5.57
CA TYR A 475 10.83 3.85 6.29
C TYR A 475 11.97 4.12 5.31
N LEU A 476 12.54 5.30 5.37
CA LEU A 476 13.71 5.72 4.61
C LEU A 476 14.92 5.76 5.54
N GLU A 477 15.71 4.71 5.52
CA GLU A 477 16.87 4.57 6.39
C GLU A 477 17.99 5.56 6.03
N GLY A 478 18.21 5.77 4.73
CA GLY A 478 19.34 6.53 4.21
C GLY A 478 20.66 5.77 4.37
N ASN A 479 21.74 6.50 4.68
CA ASN A 479 23.04 5.92 5.00
C ASN A 479 23.32 6.01 6.51
N PRO A 480 23.14 4.91 7.27
CA PRO A 480 23.31 4.94 8.73
C PRO A 480 24.71 5.36 9.18
N SER A 481 25.74 5.13 8.35
CA SER A 481 27.14 5.49 8.67
C SER A 481 27.48 6.96 8.41
N ASP A 482 26.56 7.75 7.86
CA ASP A 482 26.73 9.19 7.67
C ASP A 482 26.16 9.96 8.88
N PRO A 483 26.98 10.68 9.65
CA PRO A 483 26.50 11.49 10.77
C PRO A 483 25.49 12.60 10.39
N ALA A 484 25.39 12.95 9.10
CA ALA A 484 24.44 13.92 8.59
C ALA A 484 23.13 13.27 8.09
N ASN A 485 23.04 11.95 8.11
CA ASN A 485 21.85 11.24 7.68
C ASN A 485 20.66 11.53 8.59
N GLN A 486 19.47 11.63 7.99
CA GLN A 486 18.19 11.76 8.70
C GLN A 486 17.28 10.61 8.33
N PRO A 487 17.14 9.57 9.17
CA PRO A 487 16.18 8.51 8.94
C PRO A 487 14.76 9.07 9.05
N ARG A 488 13.87 8.66 8.15
CA ARG A 488 12.48 9.12 8.11
C ARG A 488 11.51 7.96 8.00
N PHE A 489 10.42 8.06 8.72
CA PHE A 489 9.21 7.29 8.45
C PHE A 489 8.15 8.24 7.91
N LEU A 490 7.72 8.00 6.68
CA LEU A 490 6.69 8.78 5.99
C LEU A 490 5.38 8.00 6.03
N ALA A 491 4.36 8.58 6.65
CA ALA A 491 3.09 7.93 6.94
C ALA A 491 1.90 8.87 6.69
N TYR A 492 0.70 8.37 6.90
CA TYR A 492 -0.53 9.15 6.86
C TYR A 492 -1.55 8.66 7.89
N GLU A 493 -2.48 9.54 8.26
CA GLU A 493 -3.63 9.15 9.08
C GLU A 493 -4.47 8.11 8.34
N ALA A 494 -4.91 7.08 9.06
CA ALA A 494 -5.87 6.10 8.56
C ALA A 494 -7.27 6.75 8.52
N GLU A 495 -7.49 7.69 7.60
CA GLU A 495 -8.66 8.56 7.55
C GLU A 495 -9.99 7.82 7.41
N TRP A 496 -9.97 6.59 6.91
CA TRP A 496 -11.16 5.73 6.80
C TRP A 496 -11.65 5.18 8.13
N LEU A 497 -10.83 5.30 9.19
CA LEU A 497 -11.22 4.94 10.56
C LEU A 497 -11.89 6.10 11.31
N ARG A 498 -11.91 7.32 10.74
CA ARG A 498 -12.49 8.49 11.40
C ARG A 498 -13.93 8.23 11.86
N PRO A 499 -14.34 8.64 13.05
CA PRO A 499 -13.64 9.57 13.94
C PRO A 499 -12.53 8.97 14.80
N THR A 500 -12.30 7.66 14.78
CA THR A 500 -11.19 7.02 15.49
C THR A 500 -9.88 7.44 14.80
N PHE A 501 -8.93 7.93 15.59
CA PHE A 501 -7.62 8.31 15.07
C PHE A 501 -6.67 7.11 15.09
N ASP A 502 -6.02 6.85 13.97
CA ASP A 502 -4.88 5.95 13.87
C ASP A 502 -3.94 6.44 12.76
N VAL A 503 -2.68 6.02 12.81
CA VAL A 503 -1.70 6.24 11.75
C VAL A 503 -1.39 4.90 11.08
N TRP A 504 -1.56 4.87 9.77
CA TRP A 504 -1.43 3.64 9.02
C TRP A 504 -0.01 3.07 9.13
N ASN A 505 0.11 1.79 9.39
CA ASN A 505 1.38 1.05 9.54
C ASN A 505 2.35 1.58 10.61
N LEU A 506 1.91 2.46 11.51
CA LEU A 506 2.77 3.13 12.49
C LEU A 506 3.74 2.18 13.20
N THR A 507 3.19 1.13 13.79
CA THR A 507 3.97 0.18 14.61
C THR A 507 4.83 -0.77 13.78
N HIS A 508 4.47 -1.05 12.54
CA HIS A 508 5.29 -1.87 11.66
C HIS A 508 6.54 -1.13 11.16
N GLU A 509 6.36 0.08 10.65
CA GLU A 509 7.45 0.87 10.09
C GLU A 509 8.43 1.35 11.18
N TYR A 510 7.91 1.58 12.40
CA TYR A 510 8.77 1.92 13.52
C TYR A 510 9.69 0.76 13.90
N ILE A 511 9.23 -0.48 13.77
CA ILE A 511 10.10 -1.65 13.98
C ILE A 511 11.22 -1.71 12.94
N HIS A 512 10.98 -1.34 11.68
CA HIS A 512 12.08 -1.30 10.70
C HIS A 512 13.20 -0.34 11.11
N TYR A 513 12.85 0.85 11.63
CA TYR A 513 13.84 1.77 12.19
C TYR A 513 14.63 1.14 13.35
N LEU A 514 13.92 0.52 14.29
CA LEU A 514 14.58 -0.10 15.44
C LEU A 514 15.40 -1.33 15.04
N ASP A 515 14.89 -2.14 14.12
CA ASP A 515 15.57 -3.35 13.66
C ASP A 515 16.85 -3.02 12.88
N GLY A 516 16.80 -2.07 11.94
CA GLY A 516 17.99 -1.58 11.25
C GLY A 516 19.04 -1.07 12.22
N ARG A 517 18.65 -0.17 13.14
CA ARG A 517 19.56 0.45 14.10
C ARG A 517 20.19 -0.51 15.11
N PHE A 518 19.47 -1.54 15.57
CA PHE A 518 19.91 -2.38 16.71
C PHE A 518 20.24 -3.82 16.34
N ASN A 519 19.80 -4.33 15.21
CA ASN A 519 20.00 -5.73 14.83
C ASN A 519 20.72 -5.93 13.51
N TRP A 520 20.78 -4.94 12.61
CA TRP A 520 21.36 -5.09 11.29
C TRP A 520 22.47 -4.06 11.05
N TYR A 521 23.73 -4.52 10.98
CA TYR A 521 24.87 -3.65 10.70
C TYR A 521 24.88 -3.18 9.25
N GLY A 522 25.14 -1.89 9.01
CA GLY A 522 25.15 -1.27 7.69
C GLY A 522 23.77 -0.74 7.29
N GLY A 523 23.61 -0.41 6.02
CA GLY A 523 22.35 0.01 5.46
C GLY A 523 21.59 -1.15 4.81
N PHE A 524 20.32 -0.91 4.51
CA PHE A 524 19.43 -1.90 3.90
C PHE A 524 20.01 -2.58 2.65
N GLY A 525 20.80 -1.85 1.83
CA GLY A 525 21.48 -2.41 0.66
C GLY A 525 22.62 -3.40 0.97
N ASP A 526 23.06 -3.49 2.23
CA ASP A 526 24.12 -4.42 2.67
C ASP A 526 23.55 -5.76 3.14
N TYR A 527 22.23 -5.85 3.34
CA TYR A 527 21.58 -7.06 3.85
C TYR A 527 21.47 -8.14 2.77
N PRO A 528 21.41 -9.43 3.14
CA PRO A 528 21.23 -10.51 2.18
C PRO A 528 19.74 -10.57 1.74
N LEU A 529 19.36 -9.84 0.71
CA LEU A 529 17.97 -9.71 0.26
C LEU A 529 17.60 -10.69 -0.85
N ASP A 530 18.60 -11.30 -1.52
CA ASP A 530 18.41 -12.17 -2.68
C ASP A 530 18.50 -13.66 -2.29
N ALA A 531 17.74 -14.49 -3.00
CA ALA A 531 17.84 -15.94 -2.89
C ALA A 531 19.16 -16.47 -3.52
N PRO A 532 19.71 -17.60 -3.01
CA PRO A 532 19.25 -18.30 -1.82
C PRO A 532 19.69 -17.64 -0.53
N ASN A 533 18.95 -17.87 0.54
CA ASN A 533 19.21 -17.33 1.89
C ASN A 533 18.88 -15.84 1.99
N ALA A 534 17.73 -15.42 1.48
CA ALA A 534 17.25 -14.06 1.61
C ALA A 534 16.74 -13.77 3.05
N ALA A 535 16.93 -12.54 3.52
CA ALA A 535 16.52 -12.10 4.85
C ALA A 535 15.11 -11.46 4.88
N VAL A 536 14.48 -11.26 3.74
CA VAL A 536 13.19 -10.55 3.62
C VAL A 536 12.09 -11.20 4.48
N TRP A 537 12.04 -12.53 4.56
CA TRP A 537 11.10 -13.24 5.42
C TRP A 537 11.22 -12.83 6.88
N PHE A 538 12.45 -12.55 7.34
CA PHE A 538 12.70 -12.13 8.71
C PHE A 538 12.42 -10.64 8.88
N ILE A 539 12.91 -9.79 8.02
CA ILE A 539 12.77 -8.33 8.10
C ILE A 539 11.28 -7.96 8.18
N GLU A 540 10.50 -8.41 7.21
CA GLU A 540 9.07 -8.12 7.16
C GLU A 540 8.26 -8.92 8.20
N GLY A 541 8.59 -10.21 8.35
CA GLY A 541 7.94 -11.05 9.34
C GLY A 541 8.20 -10.60 10.77
N PHE A 542 9.36 -10.03 11.06
CA PHE A 542 9.70 -9.49 12.38
C PHE A 542 8.95 -8.19 12.67
N ALA A 543 8.87 -7.28 11.69
CA ALA A 543 8.08 -6.06 11.82
C ALA A 543 6.60 -6.39 12.09
N GLU A 544 6.02 -7.35 11.36
CA GLU A 544 4.67 -7.83 11.63
C GLU A 544 4.53 -8.47 13.01
N TYR A 545 5.42 -9.40 13.35
CA TYR A 545 5.36 -10.11 14.64
C TYR A 545 5.44 -9.15 15.81
N MET A 546 6.39 -8.21 15.78
CA MET A 546 6.59 -7.23 16.84
C MET A 546 5.40 -6.29 16.96
N SER A 547 4.92 -5.75 15.83
CA SER A 547 3.78 -4.84 15.77
C SER A 547 2.49 -5.49 16.33
N TYR A 548 2.14 -6.70 15.87
CA TYR A 548 0.96 -7.41 16.35
C TYR A 548 1.09 -7.85 17.80
N SER A 549 2.27 -8.36 18.20
CA SER A 549 2.51 -8.78 19.58
C SER A 549 2.48 -7.62 20.57
N TYR A 550 3.06 -6.47 20.21
CA TYR A 550 3.01 -5.27 21.02
C TYR A 550 1.58 -4.78 21.27
N ARG A 551 0.74 -4.88 20.26
CA ARG A 551 -0.66 -4.47 20.33
C ARG A 551 -1.60 -5.53 20.91
N ASP A 552 -1.08 -6.70 21.29
CA ASP A 552 -1.85 -7.87 21.71
C ASP A 552 -2.95 -8.29 20.70
N LEU A 553 -2.63 -8.23 19.43
CA LEU A 553 -3.53 -8.56 18.33
C LEU A 553 -3.10 -9.83 17.61
N VAL A 554 -4.10 -10.54 17.11
CA VAL A 554 -3.89 -11.67 16.19
C VAL A 554 -3.88 -11.15 14.75
N TYR A 555 -2.86 -11.52 13.98
CA TYR A 555 -2.81 -11.21 12.54
C TYR A 555 -3.82 -12.11 11.78
N GLY A 556 -5.04 -11.62 11.59
CA GLY A 556 -6.16 -12.37 11.03
C GLY A 556 -5.88 -12.92 9.62
N SER A 557 -5.19 -12.15 8.77
CA SER A 557 -4.80 -12.61 7.43
C SER A 557 -3.81 -13.78 7.48
N ALA A 558 -2.87 -13.77 8.45
CA ALA A 558 -1.97 -14.90 8.67
C ALA A 558 -2.70 -16.15 9.17
N VAL A 559 -3.76 -15.98 9.98
CA VAL A 559 -4.64 -17.10 10.37
C VAL A 559 -5.32 -17.71 9.15
N GLY A 560 -5.82 -16.87 8.23
CA GLY A 560 -6.42 -17.32 6.97
C GLY A 560 -5.44 -18.08 6.09
N GLU A 561 -4.22 -17.59 5.96
CA GLU A 561 -3.14 -18.27 5.20
C GLU A 561 -2.73 -19.60 5.85
N ALA A 562 -2.64 -19.66 7.16
CA ALA A 562 -2.29 -20.85 7.92
C ALA A 562 -3.32 -22.00 7.81
N ALA A 563 -4.53 -21.74 7.33
CA ALA A 563 -5.53 -22.77 7.03
C ALA A 563 -5.03 -23.80 5.99
N ASN A 564 -4.01 -23.43 5.18
CA ASN A 564 -3.29 -24.37 4.31
C ASN A 564 -1.83 -24.52 4.77
N PRO A 565 -1.52 -25.34 5.77
CA PRO A 565 -0.19 -25.45 6.36
C PRO A 565 0.87 -26.06 5.42
N ASP A 566 0.45 -26.56 4.27
CA ASP A 566 1.33 -27.13 3.22
C ASP A 566 1.66 -26.12 2.11
N LYS A 567 1.19 -24.86 2.19
CA LYS A 567 1.40 -23.85 1.14
C LYS A 567 2.88 -23.51 0.97
N PHE A 568 3.60 -23.31 2.08
CA PHE A 568 5.04 -23.08 2.08
C PHE A 568 5.72 -23.84 3.21
N THR A 569 6.89 -24.40 2.91
CA THR A 569 7.80 -24.92 3.92
C THR A 569 8.65 -23.78 4.50
N LEU A 570 9.15 -23.93 5.71
CA LEU A 570 10.08 -22.98 6.31
C LEU A 570 11.33 -22.76 5.42
N ALA A 571 11.84 -23.85 4.80
CA ALA A 571 12.96 -23.77 3.86
C ALA A 571 12.67 -22.88 2.63
N GLN A 572 11.44 -22.90 2.13
CA GLN A 572 11.05 -22.03 1.01
C GLN A 572 10.93 -20.56 1.46
N LEU A 573 10.47 -20.32 2.69
CA LEU A 573 10.37 -18.97 3.23
C LEU A 573 11.73 -18.31 3.39
N PHE A 574 12.77 -19.07 3.66
CA PHE A 574 14.15 -18.58 3.74
C PHE A 574 14.74 -18.09 2.40
N ASP A 575 14.02 -18.23 1.32
CA ASP A 575 14.33 -17.70 -0.01
C ASP A 575 13.26 -16.67 -0.46
N THR A 576 12.64 -15.98 0.48
CA THR A 576 11.67 -14.92 0.20
C THR A 576 12.39 -13.63 -0.16
N GLU A 577 12.15 -13.16 -1.36
CA GLU A 577 12.61 -11.87 -1.89
C GLU A 577 11.43 -10.89 -1.97
N TYR A 578 11.70 -9.61 -2.12
CA TYR A 578 10.64 -8.60 -2.33
C TYR A 578 9.87 -8.79 -3.65
N SER A 579 10.42 -9.55 -4.59
CA SER A 579 9.75 -9.95 -5.83
C SER A 579 8.72 -11.07 -5.65
N THR A 580 8.66 -11.72 -4.47
CA THR A 580 7.69 -12.80 -4.20
C THR A 580 6.30 -12.26 -3.91
N ASP A 581 5.30 -13.16 -3.83
CA ASP A 581 3.94 -12.74 -3.55
C ASP A 581 3.79 -12.18 -2.12
N TYR A 582 2.83 -11.26 -1.98
CA TYR A 582 2.56 -10.55 -0.74
C TYR A 582 2.34 -11.49 0.46
N ALA A 583 1.56 -12.56 0.27
CA ALA A 583 1.27 -13.49 1.37
C ALA A 583 2.53 -14.18 1.88
N ARG A 584 3.45 -14.53 0.97
CA ARG A 584 4.72 -15.14 1.34
C ARG A 584 5.61 -14.20 2.14
N THR A 585 5.65 -12.93 1.75
CA THR A 585 6.49 -11.93 2.39
C THR A 585 5.96 -11.57 3.80
N TYR A 586 4.69 -11.22 3.92
CA TYR A 586 4.13 -10.66 5.16
C TYR A 586 3.47 -11.73 6.05
N GLN A 587 2.41 -12.41 5.56
CA GLN A 587 1.68 -13.37 6.38
C GLN A 587 2.54 -14.59 6.76
N TRP A 588 3.23 -15.14 5.77
CA TRP A 588 4.09 -16.30 6.03
C TRP A 588 5.42 -15.92 6.67
N GLY A 589 5.95 -14.72 6.39
CA GLY A 589 7.05 -14.12 7.16
C GLY A 589 6.70 -14.01 8.64
N TYR A 590 5.52 -13.42 8.96
CA TYR A 590 5.00 -13.38 10.34
C TYR A 590 4.92 -14.77 10.99
N LEU A 591 4.33 -15.75 10.28
CA LEU A 591 4.21 -17.11 10.81
C LEU A 591 5.58 -17.74 11.11
N ALA A 592 6.54 -17.57 10.20
CA ALA A 592 7.90 -18.09 10.37
C ALA A 592 8.62 -17.42 11.55
N VAL A 593 8.58 -16.10 11.63
CA VAL A 593 9.22 -15.36 12.73
C VAL A 593 8.56 -15.68 14.06
N ARG A 594 7.23 -15.70 14.13
CA ARG A 594 6.51 -16.06 15.35
C ARG A 594 6.83 -17.47 15.80
N PHE A 595 6.86 -18.45 14.89
CA PHE A 595 7.30 -19.82 15.19
C PHE A 595 8.70 -19.85 15.76
N MET A 596 9.65 -19.15 15.14
CA MET A 596 11.04 -19.09 15.62
C MET A 596 11.13 -18.44 17.00
N PHE A 597 10.39 -17.38 17.26
CA PHE A 597 10.37 -16.73 18.57
C PHE A 597 9.73 -17.60 19.66
N GLU A 598 8.68 -18.34 19.33
CA GLU A 598 7.99 -19.21 20.31
C GLU A 598 8.69 -20.55 20.57
N ARG A 599 9.46 -21.07 19.58
CA ARG A 599 9.99 -22.43 19.63
C ARG A 599 11.52 -22.51 19.60
N HIS A 600 12.17 -21.55 18.96
CA HIS A 600 13.60 -21.58 18.64
C HIS A 600 14.27 -20.27 18.96
N ARG A 601 14.04 -19.75 20.17
CA ARG A 601 14.55 -18.45 20.62
C ARG A 601 16.07 -18.34 20.57
N ASP A 602 16.77 -19.42 20.85
CA ASP A 602 18.24 -19.47 20.82
C ASP A 602 18.78 -19.27 19.41
N ASP A 603 18.07 -19.77 18.38
CA ASP A 603 18.43 -19.52 16.98
C ASP A 603 18.24 -18.06 16.58
N ILE A 604 17.21 -17.39 17.09
CA ILE A 604 17.04 -15.94 16.92
C ILE A 604 18.20 -15.17 17.58
N SER A 605 18.62 -15.59 18.78
CA SER A 605 19.79 -14.99 19.45
C SER A 605 21.07 -15.21 18.63
N ALA A 606 21.22 -16.38 18.03
CA ALA A 606 22.32 -16.68 17.12
C ALA A 606 22.28 -15.86 15.83
N LEU A 607 21.08 -15.61 15.28
CA LEU A 607 20.87 -14.71 14.12
C LEU A 607 21.42 -13.31 14.46
N PHE A 608 21.01 -12.73 15.58
CA PHE A 608 21.49 -11.41 15.99
C PHE A 608 23.02 -11.39 16.24
N GLY A 609 23.61 -12.53 16.62
CA GLY A 609 25.05 -12.71 16.69
C GLY A 609 25.76 -12.62 15.33
N VAL A 610 25.05 -12.83 14.24
CA VAL A 610 25.53 -12.70 12.86
C VAL A 610 25.24 -11.31 12.29
N THR A 611 24.03 -10.80 12.52
CA THR A 611 23.53 -9.59 11.84
C THR A 611 24.06 -8.32 12.50
N ARG A 612 24.16 -8.26 13.81
CA ARG A 612 24.67 -7.09 14.53
C ARG A 612 26.14 -6.75 14.21
N PRO A 613 27.07 -7.71 14.05
CA PRO A 613 28.41 -7.41 13.57
C PRO A 613 28.57 -7.34 12.05
N GLY A 614 27.49 -7.52 11.27
CA GLY A 614 27.52 -7.47 9.81
C GLY A 614 28.24 -8.67 9.14
N THR A 615 28.29 -9.82 9.81
CA THR A 615 28.97 -11.00 9.25
C THR A 615 28.07 -11.81 8.32
N TYR A 616 27.43 -11.11 7.35
CA TYR A 616 26.42 -11.72 6.47
C TYR A 616 26.99 -12.86 5.61
N VAL A 617 28.15 -12.66 5.02
CA VAL A 617 28.79 -13.66 4.16
C VAL A 617 30.07 -14.20 4.83
N PRO A 618 30.15 -15.50 5.15
CA PRO A 618 29.14 -16.56 4.94
C PRO A 618 28.21 -16.77 6.17
N GLY A 619 28.25 -15.88 7.17
CA GLY A 619 27.63 -16.09 8.49
C GLY A 619 26.12 -16.35 8.42
N TYR A 620 25.36 -15.54 7.70
CA TYR A 620 23.93 -15.70 7.58
C TYR A 620 23.53 -17.01 6.90
N GLY A 621 24.19 -17.35 5.80
CA GLY A 621 23.97 -18.63 5.13
C GLY A 621 24.34 -19.83 5.99
N ASN A 622 25.43 -19.73 6.77
CA ASN A 622 25.85 -20.80 7.69
C ASN A 622 24.84 -20.98 8.85
N TRP A 623 24.27 -19.91 9.36
CA TRP A 623 23.19 -19.95 10.35
C TRP A 623 21.92 -20.59 9.77
N LEU A 624 21.53 -20.21 8.55
CA LEU A 624 20.28 -20.63 7.93
C LEU A 624 20.28 -22.07 7.44
N THR A 625 21.43 -22.58 6.93
CA THR A 625 21.57 -23.89 6.30
C THR A 625 21.05 -25.05 7.16
N PRO A 626 21.41 -25.20 8.44
CA PRO A 626 20.89 -26.28 9.27
C PRO A 626 19.38 -26.16 9.53
N LEU A 627 18.85 -24.93 9.60
CA LEU A 627 17.44 -24.72 9.90
C LEU A 627 16.52 -25.15 8.75
N ARG A 628 17.01 -25.08 7.50
CA ARG A 628 16.25 -25.48 6.30
C ARG A 628 15.70 -26.90 6.36
N SER A 629 16.45 -27.83 6.93
CA SER A 629 16.04 -29.23 7.02
C SER A 629 15.45 -29.60 8.38
N SER A 630 15.83 -28.88 9.45
CA SER A 630 15.53 -29.30 10.82
C SER A 630 14.08 -29.04 11.23
N TYR A 631 13.50 -27.94 10.80
CA TYR A 631 12.25 -27.44 11.39
C TYR A 631 11.01 -27.51 10.48
N ASN A 632 11.12 -27.96 9.23
CA ASN A 632 9.97 -27.99 8.31
C ASN A 632 8.75 -28.75 8.85
N ALA A 633 8.97 -29.93 9.44
CA ALA A 633 7.88 -30.73 9.97
C ALA A 633 7.24 -30.14 11.23
N GLU A 634 8.07 -29.56 12.11
CA GLU A 634 7.61 -28.85 13.29
C GLU A 634 6.86 -27.56 12.94
N PHE A 635 7.40 -26.76 12.02
CA PHE A 635 6.75 -25.56 11.50
C PHE A 635 5.38 -25.86 10.93
N ARG A 636 5.28 -26.88 10.06
CA ARG A 636 3.99 -27.31 9.50
C ARG A 636 2.98 -27.67 10.59
N ALA A 637 3.39 -28.45 11.59
CA ALA A 637 2.51 -28.85 12.69
C ALA A 637 2.08 -27.65 13.54
N TRP A 638 3.01 -26.71 13.78
CA TRP A 638 2.76 -25.46 14.50
C TRP A 638 1.78 -24.56 13.73
N VAL A 639 1.96 -24.38 12.39
CA VAL A 639 1.05 -23.60 11.54
C VAL A 639 -0.36 -24.18 11.56
N ALA A 640 -0.51 -25.50 11.47
CA ALA A 640 -1.81 -26.15 11.57
C ALA A 640 -2.48 -25.92 12.94
N CYS A 641 -1.70 -25.97 14.02
CA CYS A 641 -2.20 -25.69 15.37
C CYS A 641 -2.55 -24.20 15.53
N PHE A 642 -1.72 -23.27 15.04
CA PHE A 642 -2.00 -21.84 15.03
C PHE A 642 -3.33 -21.53 14.34
N ALA A 643 -3.57 -22.12 13.17
CA ALA A 643 -4.84 -21.97 12.43
C ALA A 643 -6.01 -22.53 13.23
N ALA A 644 -5.88 -23.75 13.80
CA ALA A 644 -6.93 -24.38 14.61
C ALA A 644 -7.27 -23.58 15.88
N GLY A 645 -6.26 -22.90 16.47
CA GLY A 645 -6.40 -22.02 17.63
C GLY A 645 -6.84 -20.60 17.31
N ASN A 646 -7.15 -20.28 16.03
CA ASN A 646 -7.44 -18.93 15.56
C ASN A 646 -6.37 -17.91 16.02
N GLY A 647 -5.10 -18.29 15.83
CA GLY A 647 -3.94 -17.48 16.24
C GLY A 647 -3.48 -17.68 17.69
N ASN A 648 -4.23 -18.42 18.50
CA ASN A 648 -3.81 -18.78 19.85
C ASN A 648 -2.92 -20.03 19.80
N THR A 649 -1.68 -19.93 20.28
CA THR A 649 -0.66 -20.98 20.26
C THR A 649 -0.46 -21.68 21.59
N ALA A 650 -1.21 -21.36 22.64
CA ALA A 650 -1.06 -21.94 23.98
C ALA A 650 -1.15 -23.48 23.97
N ALA A 651 -2.00 -24.05 23.12
CA ALA A 651 -2.17 -25.49 22.96
C ALA A 651 -1.12 -26.11 22.01
N CYS A 652 -0.33 -25.30 21.29
CA CYS A 652 0.62 -25.77 20.28
C CYS A 652 1.98 -26.18 20.88
N GLY A 653 2.08 -26.22 22.21
CA GLY A 653 3.33 -26.50 22.92
C GLY A 653 4.35 -25.35 22.78
N GLY A 654 3.91 -24.19 22.31
CA GLY A 654 4.65 -22.93 22.37
C GLY A 654 4.62 -22.40 23.79
N THR A 655 5.70 -21.84 24.27
CA THR A 655 5.62 -20.84 25.30
C THR A 655 4.94 -19.65 24.63
N SER A 656 3.70 -19.30 25.04
CA SER A 656 3.22 -17.94 24.88
C SER A 656 4.42 -17.03 25.22
N PRO A 657 4.71 -15.97 24.44
CA PRO A 657 5.74 -15.04 24.89
C PRO A 657 5.42 -14.80 26.36
N GLN A 658 6.23 -15.39 27.25
CA GLN A 658 6.15 -14.99 28.62
C GLN A 658 6.51 -13.51 28.54
N VAL A 659 5.50 -12.69 28.69
CA VAL A 659 5.70 -11.33 29.19
C VAL A 659 6.29 -11.59 30.57
N ASP A 660 7.61 -11.84 30.58
CA ASP A 660 8.33 -12.02 31.83
C ASP A 660 8.00 -10.81 32.70
N ALA A 661 7.70 -11.08 33.92
CA ALA A 661 7.29 -10.17 34.98
C ALA A 661 8.33 -9.07 35.30
N ILE A 662 8.89 -8.43 34.26
CA ILE A 662 9.83 -7.31 34.37
C ILE A 662 9.10 -5.96 34.49
N PHE A 663 7.78 -5.92 34.24
CA PHE A 663 6.97 -4.72 34.46
C PHE A 663 6.50 -4.52 35.92
N ALA A 664 7.10 -5.24 36.90
CA ALA A 664 6.77 -5.04 38.29
C ALA A 664 7.35 -3.76 38.92
N ASN A 665 8.07 -2.93 38.15
CA ASN A 665 8.61 -1.65 38.65
C ASN A 665 8.39 -0.52 37.65
N GLY A 666 7.18 0.00 37.65
CA GLY A 666 6.89 1.41 37.40
C GLY A 666 7.15 1.95 36.01
N PHE A 667 6.24 1.71 35.06
CA PHE A 667 5.71 2.73 34.17
C PHE A 667 4.35 2.22 33.65
N ASP A 668 3.31 3.04 33.79
CA ASP A 668 1.91 2.72 33.53
C ASP A 668 1.65 2.43 32.06
N GLY A 669 1.29 1.18 31.77
CA GLY A 669 0.84 0.61 30.52
C GLY A 669 0.65 -0.89 30.71
N ALA A 670 -0.20 -1.28 31.66
CA ALA A 670 -0.39 -2.67 32.06
C ALA A 670 -0.98 -3.51 30.92
N VAL A 671 -0.25 -4.53 30.46
CA VAL A 671 -0.81 -5.79 29.99
C VAL A 671 -1.74 -6.29 31.11
N PRO A 672 -2.99 -6.68 30.84
CA PRO A 672 -3.87 -7.16 31.89
C PRO A 672 -3.30 -8.47 32.43
N VAL A 673 -2.62 -8.44 33.54
CA VAL A 673 -2.74 -9.53 34.50
C VAL A 673 -4.24 -9.65 34.69
N GLU A 674 -4.83 -10.80 34.34
CA GLU A 674 -6.23 -11.05 34.64
C GLU A 674 -6.42 -10.79 36.12
N LEU A 675 -6.92 -9.59 36.44
CA LEU A 675 -7.16 -9.20 37.82
C LEU A 675 -8.09 -10.24 38.43
N PRO A 676 -7.85 -10.68 39.65
CA PRO A 676 -8.74 -11.62 40.32
C PRO A 676 -10.15 -11.01 40.40
N GLU A 677 -11.19 -11.85 40.31
CA GLU A 677 -12.53 -11.39 40.62
C GLU A 677 -12.57 -10.80 42.01
N CYS A 678 -13.25 -9.67 42.15
CA CYS A 678 -13.42 -9.02 43.45
C CYS A 678 -14.18 -9.94 44.42
N ALA A 679 -13.71 -9.99 45.65
CA ALA A 679 -14.32 -10.86 46.66
C ALA A 679 -15.81 -10.56 46.91
N GLN A 680 -16.28 -9.35 46.63
CA GLN A 680 -17.66 -8.88 46.75
C GLN A 680 -18.27 -8.48 45.40
N ALA A 681 -17.88 -9.17 44.35
CA ALA A 681 -18.39 -8.93 43.00
C ALA A 681 -19.93 -9.05 42.91
N ALA A 682 -20.51 -9.99 43.60
CA ALA A 682 -21.96 -10.18 43.64
C ALA A 682 -22.73 -8.97 44.20
N ASP A 683 -22.07 -8.15 45.05
CA ASP A 683 -22.63 -6.93 45.63
C ASP A 683 -22.29 -5.68 44.79
N GLY A 684 -21.67 -5.84 43.64
CA GLY A 684 -21.21 -4.72 42.81
C GLY A 684 -20.05 -3.92 43.44
N ARG A 685 -19.29 -4.53 44.35
CA ARG A 685 -18.21 -3.86 45.07
C ARG A 685 -16.85 -4.24 44.46
N LEU A 686 -16.16 -3.23 43.96
CA LEU A 686 -14.79 -3.27 43.54
C LEU A 686 -13.86 -3.05 44.74
N ASP A 687 -12.72 -3.73 44.72
CA ASP A 687 -11.58 -3.44 45.61
C ASP A 687 -10.36 -3.09 44.73
N ASN A 688 -9.29 -2.59 45.38
CA ASN A 688 -8.08 -2.20 44.65
C ASN A 688 -7.43 -3.39 43.95
N GLY A 689 -7.26 -3.30 42.63
CA GLY A 689 -6.57 -4.32 41.83
C GLY A 689 -7.37 -5.60 41.61
N CYS A 690 -8.70 -5.54 41.61
CA CYS A 690 -9.57 -6.64 41.20
C CYS A 690 -10.59 -6.21 40.12
N ARG A 691 -11.30 -7.15 39.56
CA ARG A 691 -12.32 -6.94 38.51
C ARG A 691 -13.66 -7.56 38.85
N ILE A 692 -14.68 -7.10 38.19
CA ILE A 692 -16.02 -7.73 38.14
C ILE A 692 -16.33 -8.00 36.67
N SER A 693 -16.49 -9.27 36.33
CA SER A 693 -16.73 -9.70 34.94
C SER A 693 -18.18 -10.12 34.69
N GLY A 694 -18.56 -10.28 33.41
CA GLY A 694 -19.90 -10.75 33.02
C GLY A 694 -21.00 -9.73 33.21
N LEU A 695 -20.70 -8.45 33.38
CA LEU A 695 -21.67 -7.39 33.55
C LEU A 695 -22.53 -7.21 32.30
N ALA A 696 -23.83 -6.97 32.45
CA ALA A 696 -24.76 -6.81 31.35
C ALA A 696 -25.95 -5.90 31.69
N ALA A 697 -26.49 -5.25 30.68
CA ALA A 697 -27.74 -4.53 30.72
C ALA A 697 -28.52 -4.79 29.44
N ALA A 698 -29.77 -5.31 29.58
CA ALA A 698 -30.54 -5.78 28.44
C ALA A 698 -31.28 -4.67 27.69
N ARG A 699 -31.46 -3.50 28.29
CA ARG A 699 -32.24 -2.39 27.73
C ARG A 699 -31.53 -1.06 28.00
N GLU A 700 -31.75 -0.08 27.18
CA GLU A 700 -31.22 1.28 27.35
C GLU A 700 -31.50 1.93 28.71
N VAL A 701 -32.59 1.54 29.34
CA VAL A 701 -33.00 2.06 30.67
C VAL A 701 -32.36 1.35 31.85
N ASP A 702 -31.76 0.17 31.62
CA ASP A 702 -31.10 -0.61 32.66
C ASP A 702 -29.73 0.02 33.02
N ARG A 703 -29.29 -0.17 34.24
CA ARG A 703 -28.03 0.34 34.79
C ARG A 703 -27.34 -0.73 35.59
N VAL A 704 -26.01 -0.78 35.50
CA VAL A 704 -25.18 -1.54 36.41
C VAL A 704 -24.47 -0.56 37.34
N TRP A 705 -24.50 -0.87 38.63
CA TRP A 705 -24.01 0.00 39.69
C TRP A 705 -22.87 -0.67 40.43
N LEU A 706 -21.71 0.00 40.47
CA LEU A 706 -20.53 -0.49 41.17
C LEU A 706 -20.03 0.55 42.17
N THR A 707 -19.26 0.11 43.17
CA THR A 707 -18.70 0.98 44.21
C THR A 707 -17.27 0.57 44.53
N ILE A 708 -16.44 1.53 44.94
CA ILE A 708 -15.12 1.29 45.52
C ILE A 708 -14.85 2.25 46.67
N LEU A 709 -14.22 1.75 47.75
CA LEU A 709 -13.76 2.59 48.85
C LEU A 709 -12.29 3.01 48.62
N VAL A 710 -12.07 4.31 48.52
CA VAL A 710 -10.72 4.88 48.32
C VAL A 710 -10.17 5.42 49.63
N PRO A 711 -9.01 4.95 50.11
CA PRO A 711 -8.35 5.50 51.29
C PRO A 711 -7.82 6.93 51.08
N ALA A 712 -7.63 7.65 52.15
CA ALA A 712 -7.06 9.00 52.12
C ALA A 712 -5.64 8.98 51.58
N GLY A 713 -5.26 10.04 50.83
CA GLY A 713 -3.90 10.29 50.37
C GLY A 713 -3.51 9.52 49.10
N LYS A 714 -4.48 9.05 48.32
CA LYS A 714 -4.21 8.41 47.02
C LYS A 714 -3.99 9.45 45.95
N SER A 715 -3.02 9.15 45.07
CA SER A 715 -2.66 10.03 43.94
C SER A 715 -3.58 9.87 42.74
N SER A 716 -4.15 8.67 42.56
CA SER A 716 -5.06 8.38 41.47
C SER A 716 -6.07 7.28 41.80
N LEU A 717 -7.22 7.31 41.11
CA LEU A 717 -8.20 6.20 41.03
C LEU A 717 -8.53 6.01 39.55
N THR A 718 -8.28 4.81 39.00
CA THR A 718 -8.60 4.48 37.62
C THR A 718 -9.63 3.38 37.55
N PHE A 719 -10.70 3.58 36.79
CA PHE A 719 -11.63 2.57 36.35
C PHE A 719 -11.39 2.23 34.89
N THR A 720 -11.33 0.95 34.56
CA THR A 720 -11.25 0.46 33.20
C THR A 720 -12.41 -0.50 32.94
N MET A 721 -13.08 -0.33 31.83
CA MET A 721 -14.13 -1.24 31.34
C MET A 721 -13.70 -1.78 29.98
N SER A 722 -13.88 -3.07 29.75
CA SER A 722 -13.49 -3.69 28.47
C SER A 722 -14.25 -4.98 28.16
N GLY A 723 -14.16 -5.43 26.92
CA GLY A 723 -14.68 -6.70 26.44
C GLY A 723 -16.20 -6.74 26.28
N GLY A 724 -16.76 -7.95 26.11
CA GLY A 724 -18.20 -8.15 25.92
C GLY A 724 -18.69 -7.72 24.55
N SER A 725 -19.98 -7.42 24.47
CA SER A 725 -20.65 -6.95 23.24
C SER A 725 -21.60 -5.80 23.55
N GLY A 726 -21.90 -4.96 22.56
CA GLY A 726 -22.71 -3.77 22.69
C GLY A 726 -21.90 -2.50 22.86
N ASP A 727 -22.50 -1.44 23.41
CA ASP A 727 -21.87 -0.12 23.61
C ASP A 727 -22.36 0.42 24.97
N ALA A 728 -21.45 0.55 25.94
CA ALA A 728 -21.72 0.96 27.30
C ALA A 728 -20.87 2.15 27.71
N ASP A 729 -21.50 3.21 28.15
CA ASP A 729 -20.84 4.38 28.75
C ASP A 729 -20.64 4.17 30.27
N ILE A 730 -19.57 4.73 30.85
CA ILE A 730 -19.32 4.76 32.28
C ILE A 730 -19.35 6.18 32.84
N TYR A 731 -19.91 6.30 34.05
CA TYR A 731 -20.01 7.57 34.77
C TYR A 731 -19.58 7.37 36.22
N GLU A 732 -18.74 8.26 36.75
CA GLU A 732 -18.21 8.18 38.10
C GLU A 732 -18.61 9.41 38.91
N LYS A 733 -18.83 9.22 40.24
CA LYS A 733 -19.07 10.31 41.19
C LYS A 733 -18.59 9.93 42.59
N ALA A 734 -17.87 10.89 43.22
CA ALA A 734 -17.46 10.75 44.60
C ALA A 734 -18.64 11.03 45.57
N GLY A 735 -18.81 10.15 46.56
CA GLY A 735 -19.78 10.33 47.65
C GLY A 735 -21.25 10.20 47.30
N GLY A 736 -21.59 9.79 46.05
CA GLY A 736 -22.99 9.59 45.65
C GLY A 736 -23.12 8.88 44.28
N TRP A 737 -24.31 8.40 43.98
CA TRP A 737 -24.60 7.74 42.73
C TRP A 737 -24.58 8.73 41.55
N PRO A 738 -23.81 8.46 40.50
CA PRO A 738 -23.82 9.25 39.28
C PRO A 738 -25.08 9.01 38.43
N ASP A 739 -25.38 9.94 37.55
CA ASP A 739 -26.23 9.73 36.38
C ASP A 739 -25.62 10.45 35.15
N ALA A 740 -26.19 10.26 33.98
CA ALA A 740 -25.64 10.84 32.73
C ALA A 740 -25.60 12.39 32.73
N THR A 741 -26.31 13.06 33.67
CA THR A 741 -26.38 14.50 33.79
C THR A 741 -25.72 15.04 35.06
N SER A 742 -25.45 14.17 36.04
CA SER A 742 -24.85 14.50 37.34
C SER A 742 -23.76 13.47 37.70
N HIS A 743 -22.57 13.69 37.24
CA HIS A 743 -21.35 12.90 37.47
C HIS A 743 -20.14 13.82 37.63
N ASP A 744 -19.08 13.32 38.19
CA ASP A 744 -17.82 14.04 38.31
C ASP A 744 -16.90 13.73 37.11
N HIS A 745 -16.94 12.46 36.67
CA HIS A 745 -16.20 12.00 35.48
C HIS A 745 -17.05 11.05 34.62
N ALA A 746 -16.81 11.04 33.32
CA ALA A 746 -17.44 10.13 32.38
C ALA A 746 -16.48 9.70 31.25
N SER A 747 -16.69 8.51 30.72
CA SER A 747 -16.12 8.03 29.49
C SER A 747 -17.26 7.43 28.65
N THR A 748 -17.37 7.89 27.37
CA THR A 748 -18.52 7.60 26.50
C THR A 748 -18.09 7.31 25.07
N LEU A 749 -16.97 6.59 24.93
CA LEU A 749 -16.40 6.19 23.65
C LEU A 749 -17.32 5.18 22.94
N PRO A 750 -17.17 4.96 21.65
CA PRO A 750 -17.85 3.86 20.97
C PRO A 750 -17.32 2.49 21.45
N GLY A 751 -18.25 1.56 21.77
CA GLY A 751 -17.90 0.22 22.27
C GLY A 751 -17.85 0.15 23.79
N ASN A 752 -17.09 -0.82 24.34
CA ASN A 752 -17.06 -1.08 25.77
C ASN A 752 -15.68 -0.80 26.40
N ASP A 753 -14.73 -0.30 25.61
CA ASP A 753 -13.39 0.00 26.13
C ASP A 753 -13.35 1.44 26.66
N GLU A 754 -13.68 1.57 27.95
CA GLU A 754 -13.83 2.86 28.63
C GLU A 754 -12.82 3.00 29.76
N THR A 755 -12.31 4.21 29.96
CA THR A 755 -11.39 4.49 31.06
C THR A 755 -11.71 5.84 31.70
N ILE A 756 -11.82 5.85 33.03
CA ILE A 756 -11.89 7.06 33.85
C ILE A 756 -10.70 7.07 34.80
N THR A 757 -9.92 8.14 34.79
CA THR A 757 -8.86 8.38 35.77
C THR A 757 -9.16 9.65 36.58
N VAL A 758 -9.33 9.48 37.88
CA VAL A 758 -9.55 10.56 38.83
C VAL A 758 -8.20 10.89 39.50
N SER A 759 -7.69 12.07 39.26
CA SER A 759 -6.45 12.56 39.88
C SER A 759 -6.73 13.05 41.31
N SER A 760 -5.92 12.62 42.29
CA SER A 760 -6.08 12.97 43.70
C SER A 760 -7.53 12.73 44.23
N PRO A 761 -8.03 11.49 44.13
CA PRO A 761 -9.41 11.17 44.49
C PRO A 761 -9.72 11.50 45.95
N ALA A 762 -10.94 11.96 46.21
CA ALA A 762 -11.39 12.19 47.56
C ALA A 762 -11.42 10.85 48.35
N ALA A 763 -11.01 10.89 49.63
CA ALA A 763 -11.16 9.70 50.48
C ALA A 763 -12.66 9.40 50.71
N GLY A 764 -13.04 8.14 50.60
CA GLY A 764 -14.42 7.69 50.78
C GLY A 764 -14.92 6.82 49.64
N TRP A 765 -16.23 6.72 49.55
CA TRP A 765 -16.86 5.92 48.51
C TRP A 765 -16.92 6.67 47.18
N HIS A 766 -16.44 6.00 46.12
CA HIS A 766 -16.67 6.36 44.75
C HIS A 766 -17.67 5.39 44.11
N TYR A 767 -18.54 5.92 43.29
CA TYR A 767 -19.65 5.20 42.67
C TYR A 767 -19.52 5.26 41.17
N LEU A 768 -19.71 4.10 40.53
CA LEU A 768 -19.65 3.95 39.08
C LEU A 768 -20.96 3.44 38.52
N MET A 769 -21.48 4.03 37.51
CA MET A 769 -22.62 3.59 36.74
C MET A 769 -22.20 3.19 35.34
N LEU A 770 -22.62 1.98 34.90
CA LEU A 770 -22.55 1.57 33.50
C LEU A 770 -23.94 1.76 32.88
N LYS A 771 -23.99 2.37 31.72
CA LYS A 771 -25.24 2.64 31.00
C LYS A 771 -25.09 2.24 29.54
N PRO A 772 -26.04 1.44 28.95
CA PRO A 772 -26.07 1.24 27.51
C PRO A 772 -26.25 2.56 26.78
N LYS A 773 -25.48 2.78 25.74
CA LYS A 773 -25.54 3.99 24.92
C LYS A 773 -26.76 4.01 24.02
N SER A 774 -27.17 2.86 23.47
CA SER A 774 -28.30 2.75 22.55
C SER A 774 -29.28 1.64 22.88
N THR A 775 -28.82 0.38 23.05
CA THR A 775 -29.73 -0.77 23.21
C THR A 775 -29.39 -1.64 24.41
N SER A 776 -28.25 -2.32 24.38
CA SER A 776 -27.81 -3.26 25.41
C SER A 776 -26.30 -3.46 25.35
N PHE A 777 -25.74 -3.98 26.44
CA PHE A 777 -24.38 -4.55 26.44
C PHE A 777 -24.39 -5.86 27.25
N ALA A 778 -23.44 -6.74 27.02
CA ALA A 778 -23.30 -8.00 27.72
C ALA A 778 -21.86 -8.50 27.77
N GLY A 779 -21.51 -9.16 28.90
CA GLY A 779 -20.18 -9.78 29.06
C GLY A 779 -19.04 -8.81 29.35
N VAL A 780 -19.37 -7.58 29.75
CA VAL A 780 -18.38 -6.54 30.02
C VAL A 780 -17.66 -6.77 31.35
N THR A 781 -16.41 -6.44 31.42
CA THR A 781 -15.55 -6.50 32.61
C THR A 781 -15.16 -5.09 33.05
N VAL A 782 -15.33 -4.81 34.37
CA VAL A 782 -14.86 -3.56 34.98
C VAL A 782 -13.79 -3.87 36.01
N ALA A 783 -12.69 -3.17 35.96
CA ALA A 783 -11.62 -3.20 36.96
C ALA A 783 -11.40 -1.82 37.59
N ALA A 784 -10.89 -1.78 38.80
CA ALA A 784 -10.54 -0.53 39.46
C ALA A 784 -9.22 -0.65 40.20
N ALA A 785 -8.42 0.41 40.13
CA ALA A 785 -7.19 0.51 40.88
C ALA A 785 -6.97 1.95 41.38
N TRP A 786 -6.51 2.08 42.64
CA TRP A 786 -6.05 3.34 43.19
C TRP A 786 -4.58 3.23 43.67
N GLN A 787 -3.82 4.30 43.49
CA GLN A 787 -2.40 4.37 43.84
C GLN A 787 -2.16 5.40 44.96
#